data_515e48e3a4772561fe3d7a4c3874b448
#
_entry.id   515e48e3a4772561fe3d7a4c3874b448
#
_cell.length_a   1.000
_cell.length_b   1.000
_cell.length_c   1.000
_cell.angle_alpha   90.00
_cell.angle_beta   90.00
_cell.angle_gamma   90.00
#
_symmetry.space_group_name_H-M   'P 1'
#
loop_
_entity.id
_entity.type
_entity.pdbx_description
1 polymer ?
#
loop_
_entity_poly.entity_id
_entity_poly.type
_entity_poly.pdbx_seq_one_letter_code
_entity_poly.pdbx_strand_id
1 'polypeptide(L)'
;LNLKLSTPKGEENATFSIPYDLNTRTKKVNGHCVIADSEIRIYLDDKIIEKYSLDYFDEYICEQLIGCSMLVGRKGEERKFLCAFTQTYFIRYAELCKILEFYKRTGELYADEDQSEPSCSKCGLPLDSETVCPFCAKKSEVFLKLIKRAKPYKGLFALALLCTILTEVIWIIQPRLQRTIIDDFVIPKNKDLPSFLIISGVLVGIILLAWIFEVVNMKASFKMALSIGKDLRQEVFAKVQKLSMSSVSKRTTGGLIRRVSNDAMKLQEFISQNGKELIVRLFSVVMLSILILVMNPKLALFVLAPIPIVIFFNVKLYNVMSIRYGRVWRMSTRHSTVLHDTLNGIRVVKSYGTEKYAIDQHEEASMNWAKSIRNADIVWLLTMPFSRYIMSIGSYLVLLIGGSMVLDQTLTLGQLVQYTTYVSMIYGPLGWLIELPKILADTTVSVSRVFEILDEDTDVADSENALDIDIKGDITFDDVYFGYKVYNPVLKGISCQIKQGEMIGIVGHSGVGKSTMINLILRLYDCTQGRILIDGIDIKNLSQDSLRTQVGVVLQETFLFDGSVYDNIRYAKEXSTFEEIISAAKXANAHDFIVKLPDGYNTRVGDKGYSLSGGERQRIAIARAILHDPKILILDEATASLDTQTERNIQEALSRLIKGRTTIAIAHRLSTLSNADKLIVLDKGRLAEMGPHEELMRNGDVYYKLVMAQRQTTKMKEAAN
;
A
#
# COMPACT_ATOMS: atom_id res chain seq x y z
N LEU A 1 -17.70 -4.02 4.95
CA LEU A 1 -18.58 -5.08 5.47
C LEU A 1 -19.07 -5.93 4.31
N ASN A 2 -18.84 -7.25 4.37
CA ASN A 2 -19.30 -8.16 3.32
C ASN A 2 -20.83 -8.34 3.43
N LEU A 3 -21.55 -7.88 2.40
CA LEU A 3 -23.01 -8.02 2.29
C LEU A 3 -23.41 -9.23 1.41
N LYS A 4 -22.43 -10.05 0.98
CA LYS A 4 -22.68 -11.30 0.27
C LYS A 4 -21.98 -12.46 1.01
N LEU A 5 -22.58 -12.87 2.12
CA LEU A 5 -21.99 -13.88 3.03
C LEU A 5 -22.23 -15.33 2.58
N SER A 6 -23.45 -15.63 2.20
CA SER A 6 -23.85 -16.96 1.70
C SER A 6 -25.07 -16.76 0.82
N THR A 7 -25.15 -17.53 -0.24
CA THR A 7 -26.27 -17.42 -1.18
C THR A 7 -27.10 -18.70 -1.18
N PRO A 8 -28.42 -18.60 -1.15
CA PRO A 8 -29.27 -19.78 -1.35
C PRO A 8 -29.07 -20.36 -2.73
N LYS A 9 -29.40 -21.60 -2.92
CA LYS A 9 -29.30 -22.32 -4.20
C LYS A 9 -30.07 -21.59 -5.28
N GLY A 10 -29.42 -21.32 -6.40
CA GLY A 10 -30.00 -20.64 -7.57
C GLY A 10 -29.83 -19.12 -7.62
N GLU A 11 -29.17 -18.52 -6.63
CA GLU A 11 -28.94 -17.07 -6.55
C GLU A 11 -27.44 -16.70 -6.59
N GLU A 12 -26.68 -17.42 -7.40
CA GLU A 12 -25.23 -17.21 -7.52
C GLU A 12 -24.86 -15.81 -7.99
N ASN A 13 -25.76 -15.16 -8.74
CA ASN A 13 -25.57 -13.80 -9.29
C ASN A 13 -26.19 -12.67 -8.43
N ALA A 14 -26.61 -12.97 -7.19
CA ALA A 14 -27.18 -11.96 -6.30
C ALA A 14 -26.18 -10.82 -6.03
N THR A 15 -26.66 -9.59 -6.06
CA THR A 15 -25.87 -8.39 -5.72
C THR A 15 -25.52 -8.40 -4.23
N PHE A 16 -26.53 -8.66 -3.38
CA PHE A 16 -26.34 -8.80 -1.93
C PHE A 16 -27.05 -10.05 -1.43
N SER A 17 -26.48 -10.69 -0.42
CA SER A 17 -27.09 -11.83 0.28
C SER A 17 -26.65 -11.84 1.74
N ILE A 18 -27.55 -11.46 2.63
CA ILE A 18 -27.27 -11.36 4.08
C ILE A 18 -28.14 -12.39 4.82
N PRO A 19 -27.53 -13.28 5.60
CA PRO A 19 -28.31 -14.20 6.43
C PRO A 19 -29.14 -13.47 7.49
N TYR A 20 -30.28 -14.04 7.83
CA TYR A 20 -31.00 -13.69 9.05
C TYR A 20 -31.30 -14.97 9.85
N ASP A 21 -31.33 -14.83 11.17
CA ASP A 21 -31.33 -15.97 12.08
C ASP A 21 -32.54 -16.00 13.03
N LEU A 22 -33.51 -15.10 12.84
CA LEU A 22 -34.71 -15.04 13.67
C LEU A 22 -35.96 -14.88 12.79
N ASN A 23 -37.05 -15.49 13.18
CA ASN A 23 -38.37 -15.18 12.60
C ASN A 23 -39.06 -14.08 13.41
N THR A 24 -40.24 -13.61 12.96
CA THR A 24 -41.03 -12.55 13.61
C THR A 24 -41.43 -12.86 15.05
N ARG A 25 -41.33 -14.12 15.48
CA ARG A 25 -41.58 -14.56 16.86
C ARG A 25 -40.28 -14.83 17.64
N THR A 26 -39.15 -14.30 17.16
CA THR A 26 -37.79 -14.41 17.73
C THR A 26 -37.28 -15.86 17.90
N LYS A 27 -37.85 -16.82 17.17
CA LYS A 27 -37.31 -18.21 17.14
C LYS A 27 -36.22 -18.29 16.07
N LYS A 28 -35.17 -19.08 16.36
CA LYS A 28 -34.06 -19.31 15.45
C LYS A 28 -34.53 -19.95 14.14
N VAL A 29 -34.07 -19.38 13.02
CA VAL A 29 -34.34 -19.87 11.67
C VAL A 29 -33.07 -19.71 10.81
N ASN A 30 -33.07 -20.32 9.63
CA ASN A 30 -32.00 -20.18 8.67
C ASN A 30 -32.58 -19.50 7.42
N GLY A 31 -32.42 -18.19 7.33
CA GLY A 31 -32.94 -17.43 6.21
C GLY A 31 -31.92 -16.52 5.58
N HIS A 32 -32.24 -16.00 4.40
CA HIS A 32 -31.42 -15.05 3.64
C HIS A 32 -32.28 -13.95 3.06
N CYS A 33 -31.80 -12.70 3.20
CA CYS A 33 -32.32 -11.53 2.49
C CYS A 33 -31.41 -11.31 1.29
N VAL A 34 -31.95 -11.47 0.09
CA VAL A 34 -31.22 -11.42 -1.17
C VAL A 34 -31.69 -10.24 -2.00
N ILE A 35 -30.77 -9.49 -2.56
CA ILE A 35 -31.07 -8.45 -3.56
C ILE A 35 -30.45 -8.88 -4.90
N ALA A 36 -31.32 -9.04 -5.89
CA ALA A 36 -30.97 -9.40 -7.24
C ALA A 36 -32.01 -8.81 -8.22
N ASP A 37 -31.57 -8.40 -9.40
CA ASP A 37 -32.45 -7.90 -10.47
C ASP A 37 -33.40 -6.77 -10.02
N SER A 38 -32.96 -5.87 -9.16
CA SER A 38 -33.76 -4.76 -8.58
C SER A 38 -34.95 -5.24 -7.74
N GLU A 39 -34.82 -6.45 -7.16
CA GLU A 39 -35.81 -7.04 -6.26
C GLU A 39 -35.16 -7.44 -4.92
N ILE A 40 -35.93 -7.30 -3.85
CA ILE A 40 -35.60 -7.84 -2.54
C ILE A 40 -36.38 -9.15 -2.36
N ARG A 41 -35.67 -10.24 -2.11
CA ARG A 41 -36.22 -11.60 -1.96
C ARG A 41 -35.87 -12.14 -0.57
N ILE A 42 -36.87 -12.60 0.16
CA ILE A 42 -36.69 -13.17 1.51
C ILE A 42 -36.80 -14.69 1.39
N TYR A 43 -35.73 -15.39 1.77
CA TYR A 43 -35.61 -16.86 1.72
C TYR A 43 -35.71 -17.43 3.13
N LEU A 44 -36.37 -18.57 3.26
CA LEU A 44 -36.32 -19.41 4.47
C LEU A 44 -36.07 -20.86 4.00
N ASP A 45 -35.02 -21.48 4.52
CA ASP A 45 -34.60 -22.86 4.16
C ASP A 45 -34.56 -23.06 2.62
N ASP A 46 -33.92 -22.11 1.92
CA ASP A 46 -33.72 -22.06 0.44
C ASP A 46 -35.02 -21.89 -0.37
N LYS A 47 -36.16 -21.51 0.25
CA LYS A 47 -37.41 -21.21 -0.47
C LYS A 47 -37.76 -19.74 -0.32
N ILE A 48 -38.19 -19.10 -1.40
CA ILE A 48 -38.66 -17.70 -1.38
C ILE A 48 -39.99 -17.65 -0.62
N ILE A 49 -40.05 -16.85 0.43
CA ILE A 49 -41.26 -16.56 1.20
C ILE A 49 -41.95 -15.31 0.67
N GLU A 50 -41.17 -14.28 0.48
CA GLU A 50 -41.66 -12.95 0.04
C GLU A 50 -40.70 -12.37 -1.00
N LYS A 51 -41.26 -11.55 -1.90
CA LYS A 51 -40.53 -10.93 -3.00
C LYS A 51 -41.17 -9.58 -3.30
N TYR A 52 -40.38 -8.54 -3.37
CA TYR A 52 -40.81 -7.16 -3.68
C TYR A 52 -39.83 -6.50 -4.64
N SER A 53 -40.30 -5.64 -5.53
CA SER A 53 -39.43 -4.70 -6.23
C SER A 53 -38.80 -3.74 -5.21
N LEU A 54 -37.57 -3.32 -5.43
CA LEU A 54 -36.89 -2.33 -4.55
C LEU A 54 -37.67 -1.00 -4.51
N ASP A 55 -38.45 -0.70 -5.54
CA ASP A 55 -39.25 0.51 -5.61
C ASP A 55 -40.59 0.40 -4.90
N TYR A 56 -40.99 -0.79 -4.45
CA TYR A 56 -42.29 -1.01 -3.79
C TYR A 56 -42.45 -0.24 -2.49
N PHE A 57 -41.40 -0.18 -1.66
CA PHE A 57 -41.38 0.56 -0.40
C PHE A 57 -40.77 1.95 -0.62
N ASP A 58 -41.26 2.96 0.06
CA ASP A 58 -40.73 4.33 0.03
C ASP A 58 -39.37 4.39 0.77
N GLU A 59 -39.25 3.61 1.85
CA GLU A 59 -38.10 3.64 2.75
C GLU A 59 -37.84 2.24 3.34
N TYR A 60 -36.55 1.92 3.55
CA TYR A 60 -36.10 0.72 4.26
C TYR A 60 -35.45 1.12 5.57
N ILE A 61 -35.91 0.57 6.68
CA ILE A 61 -35.47 0.94 8.03
C ILE A 61 -34.96 -0.31 8.76
N CYS A 62 -33.82 -0.18 9.40
CA CYS A 62 -33.31 -1.20 10.31
C CYS A 62 -33.67 -0.81 11.75
N GLU A 63 -34.71 -1.40 12.31
CA GLU A 63 -35.17 -1.13 13.66
C GLU A 63 -34.51 -2.02 14.69
N GLN A 64 -33.97 -1.40 15.72
CA GLN A 64 -33.34 -2.11 16.84
C GLN A 64 -34.35 -2.26 17.98
N LEU A 65 -34.56 -3.49 18.38
CA LEU A 65 -35.45 -3.87 19.47
C LEU A 65 -34.65 -4.53 20.59
N ILE A 66 -35.29 -4.77 21.74
CA ILE A 66 -34.63 -5.47 22.86
C ILE A 66 -34.43 -6.93 22.47
N GLY A 67 -33.15 -7.33 22.30
CA GLY A 67 -32.76 -8.70 21.99
C GLY A 67 -32.72 -9.08 20.51
N CYS A 68 -33.22 -8.24 19.62
CA CYS A 68 -33.17 -8.48 18.16
C CYS A 68 -33.25 -7.18 17.36
N SER A 69 -33.13 -7.29 16.06
CA SER A 69 -33.34 -6.18 15.13
C SER A 69 -34.16 -6.67 13.93
N MET A 70 -34.81 -5.75 13.24
CA MET A 70 -35.69 -6.09 12.12
C MET A 70 -35.45 -5.16 10.95
N LEU A 71 -35.54 -5.72 9.74
CA LEU A 71 -35.61 -4.95 8.50
C LEU A 71 -37.08 -4.69 8.19
N VAL A 72 -37.44 -3.42 8.04
CA VAL A 72 -38.82 -2.96 7.82
C VAL A 72 -38.87 -2.15 6.53
N GLY A 73 -39.77 -2.49 5.64
CA GLY A 73 -40.15 -1.67 4.48
C GLY A 73 -41.36 -0.81 4.82
N ARG A 74 -41.29 0.50 4.49
CA ARG A 74 -42.36 1.45 4.77
C ARG A 74 -42.93 2.00 3.46
N LYS A 75 -44.28 2.04 3.35
CA LYS A 75 -45.01 2.60 2.22
C LYS A 75 -46.13 3.51 2.74
N GLY A 76 -45.89 4.81 2.68
CA GLY A 76 -46.79 5.79 3.34
C GLY A 76 -46.81 5.53 4.85
N GLU A 77 -48.01 5.21 5.40
CA GLU A 77 -48.19 4.87 6.81
C GLU A 77 -48.06 3.36 7.09
N GLU A 78 -48.08 2.54 6.03
CA GLU A 78 -48.05 1.08 6.17
C GLU A 78 -46.59 0.62 6.39
N ARG A 79 -46.42 -0.31 7.36
CA ARG A 79 -45.12 -0.89 7.73
C ARG A 79 -45.15 -2.39 7.52
N LYS A 80 -44.20 -2.91 6.74
CA LYS A 80 -44.06 -4.35 6.45
C LYS A 80 -42.77 -4.85 7.05
N PHE A 81 -42.85 -5.85 7.91
CA PHE A 81 -41.68 -6.53 8.48
C PHE A 81 -41.17 -7.56 7.47
N LEU A 82 -39.90 -7.44 7.08
CA LEU A 82 -39.28 -8.29 6.05
C LEU A 82 -38.52 -9.46 6.68
N CYS A 83 -37.62 -9.19 7.62
CA CYS A 83 -36.86 -10.24 8.32
C CYS A 83 -36.37 -9.73 9.68
N ALA A 84 -36.09 -10.67 10.59
CA ALA A 84 -35.55 -10.39 11.93
C ALA A 84 -34.21 -11.08 12.13
N PHE A 85 -33.32 -10.47 12.89
CA PHE A 85 -31.94 -10.95 13.07
C PHE A 85 -31.35 -10.51 14.41
N THR A 86 -30.35 -11.28 14.87
CA THR A 86 -29.58 -10.94 16.08
C THR A 86 -28.62 -9.77 15.81
N GLN A 87 -28.04 -9.21 16.88
CA GLN A 87 -27.05 -8.13 16.81
C GLN A 87 -25.84 -8.48 15.92
N THR A 88 -25.57 -9.76 15.70
CA THR A 88 -24.50 -10.23 14.80
C THR A 88 -24.64 -9.66 13.38
N TYR A 89 -25.87 -9.52 12.90
CA TYR A 89 -26.14 -9.04 11.54
C TYR A 89 -26.59 -7.57 11.48
N PHE A 90 -26.78 -6.91 12.62
CA PHE A 90 -27.32 -5.54 12.70
C PHE A 90 -26.55 -4.54 11.81
N ILE A 91 -25.21 -4.52 11.94
CA ILE A 91 -24.39 -3.58 11.21
C ILE A 91 -24.53 -3.77 9.68
N ARG A 92 -24.66 -5.04 9.24
CA ARG A 92 -24.85 -5.36 7.80
C ARG A 92 -26.20 -4.88 7.27
N TYR A 93 -27.26 -5.09 8.04
CA TYR A 93 -28.60 -4.61 7.66
C TYR A 93 -28.69 -3.08 7.72
N ALA A 94 -28.05 -2.45 8.68
CA ALA A 94 -27.98 -0.98 8.77
C ALA A 94 -27.24 -0.39 7.55
N GLU A 95 -26.16 -1.05 7.11
CA GLU A 95 -25.41 -0.66 5.91
C GLU A 95 -26.25 -0.89 4.64
N LEU A 96 -26.97 -2.01 4.57
CA LEU A 96 -27.89 -2.31 3.47
C LEU A 96 -28.97 -1.22 3.36
N CYS A 97 -29.53 -0.75 4.47
CA CYS A 97 -30.53 0.31 4.46
C CYS A 97 -29.99 1.62 3.86
N LYS A 98 -28.73 1.98 4.13
CA LYS A 98 -28.07 3.16 3.54
C LYS A 98 -27.89 3.00 2.02
N ILE A 99 -27.53 1.81 1.56
CA ILE A 99 -27.40 1.50 0.14
C ILE A 99 -28.76 1.61 -0.55
N LEU A 100 -29.82 1.11 0.09
CA LEU A 100 -31.18 1.19 -0.43
C LEU A 100 -31.70 2.65 -0.42
N GLU A 101 -31.36 3.45 0.59
CA GLU A 101 -31.64 4.89 0.61
C GLU A 101 -30.94 5.61 -0.54
N PHE A 102 -29.68 5.26 -0.81
CA PHE A 102 -28.93 5.80 -1.96
C PHE A 102 -29.60 5.39 -3.28
N TYR A 103 -30.00 4.11 -3.41
CA TYR A 103 -30.73 3.61 -4.59
C TYR A 103 -32.01 4.42 -4.82
N LYS A 104 -32.79 4.68 -3.76
CA LYS A 104 -34.04 5.46 -3.85
C LYS A 104 -33.80 6.89 -4.36
N ARG A 105 -32.65 7.47 -4.05
CA ARG A 105 -32.31 8.85 -4.45
C ARG A 105 -31.75 8.92 -5.87
N THR A 106 -30.96 7.92 -6.29
CA THR A 106 -30.19 7.96 -7.55
C THR A 106 -30.69 7.01 -8.63
N GLY A 107 -31.43 5.97 -8.26
CA GLY A 107 -31.82 4.88 -9.16
C GLY A 107 -30.70 3.84 -9.39
N GLU A 108 -29.52 4.03 -8.80
CA GLU A 108 -28.36 3.14 -8.97
C GLU A 108 -28.11 2.30 -7.73
N LEU A 109 -28.09 0.98 -7.89
CA LEU A 109 -27.77 0.06 -6.80
C LEU A 109 -26.24 -0.05 -6.68
N TYR A 110 -25.68 0.54 -5.65
CA TYR A 110 -24.24 0.55 -5.42
C TYR A 110 -23.82 -0.74 -4.73
N ALA A 111 -23.17 -1.64 -5.47
CA ALA A 111 -22.51 -2.81 -4.92
C ALA A 111 -21.04 -2.43 -4.64
N ASP A 112 -20.71 -2.30 -3.38
CA ASP A 112 -19.33 -2.04 -2.97
C ASP A 112 -18.53 -3.34 -3.13
N GLU A 113 -17.84 -3.47 -4.25
CA GLU A 113 -16.96 -4.61 -4.54
C GLU A 113 -15.79 -4.70 -3.55
N ASP A 114 -15.52 -3.62 -2.82
CA ASP A 114 -14.36 -3.47 -1.94
C ASP A 114 -14.56 -4.04 -0.52
N GLN A 115 -15.68 -4.70 -0.21
CA GLN A 115 -15.99 -5.07 1.19
C GLN A 115 -15.90 -6.56 1.55
N SER A 116 -15.65 -7.43 0.61
CA SER A 116 -15.09 -8.74 0.95
C SER A 116 -13.58 -8.56 1.17
N GLU A 117 -12.96 -9.33 2.01
CA GLU A 117 -11.49 -9.49 1.90
C GLU A 117 -11.25 -9.68 0.41
N PRO A 118 -10.54 -8.76 -0.25
CA PRO A 118 -10.48 -8.83 -1.70
C PRO A 118 -9.93 -10.18 -2.09
N SER A 119 -10.73 -10.96 -2.76
CA SER A 119 -10.32 -12.28 -3.25
C SER A 119 -10.21 -12.22 -4.77
N CYS A 120 -9.22 -12.90 -5.29
CA CYS A 120 -9.01 -12.94 -6.74
C CYS A 120 -10.20 -13.63 -7.41
N SER A 121 -10.84 -12.96 -8.36
CA SER A 121 -11.97 -13.50 -9.13
C SER A 121 -11.61 -14.76 -9.95
N LYS A 122 -10.30 -14.98 -10.24
CA LYS A 122 -9.83 -16.11 -11.03
C LYS A 122 -9.43 -17.33 -10.21
N CYS A 123 -8.82 -17.14 -9.04
CA CYS A 123 -8.27 -18.25 -8.25
C CYS A 123 -8.77 -18.29 -6.79
N GLY A 124 -9.60 -17.33 -6.38
CA GLY A 124 -10.20 -17.28 -5.04
C GLY A 124 -9.22 -16.95 -3.91
N LEU A 125 -7.95 -16.64 -4.23
CA LEU A 125 -6.97 -16.29 -3.19
C LEU A 125 -7.32 -14.93 -2.58
N PRO A 126 -7.36 -14.83 -1.24
CA PRO A 126 -7.56 -13.53 -0.59
C PRO A 126 -6.41 -12.59 -0.91
N LEU A 127 -6.75 -11.35 -1.24
CA LEU A 127 -5.84 -10.28 -1.63
C LEU A 127 -5.80 -9.24 -0.50
N ASP A 128 -4.88 -9.33 0.42
CA ASP A 128 -4.75 -8.39 1.56
C ASP A 128 -4.58 -6.94 1.07
N SER A 129 -5.68 -6.21 0.92
CA SER A 129 -5.74 -4.82 0.46
C SER A 129 -5.06 -4.57 -0.92
N GLU A 130 -4.83 -5.61 -1.70
CA GLU A 130 -4.18 -5.52 -3.03
C GLU A 130 -5.21 -5.75 -4.15
N THR A 131 -5.10 -4.98 -5.21
CA THR A 131 -6.03 -5.08 -6.35
C THR A 131 -5.59 -6.13 -7.38
N VAL A 132 -4.31 -6.53 -7.34
CA VAL A 132 -3.73 -7.44 -8.34
C VAL A 132 -3.30 -8.74 -7.67
N CYS A 133 -3.86 -9.85 -8.15
CA CYS A 133 -3.46 -11.18 -7.70
C CYS A 133 -2.06 -11.52 -8.23
N PRO A 134 -1.09 -11.82 -7.36
CA PRO A 134 0.27 -12.14 -7.78
C PRO A 134 0.35 -13.40 -8.66
N PHE A 135 -0.61 -14.30 -8.54
CA PHE A 135 -0.61 -15.57 -9.28
C PHE A 135 -1.34 -15.48 -10.63
N CYS A 136 -2.34 -14.60 -10.72
CA CYS A 136 -3.18 -14.44 -11.91
C CYS A 136 -2.78 -13.26 -12.80
N ALA A 137 -1.88 -12.40 -12.33
CA ALA A 137 -1.37 -11.26 -13.11
C ALA A 137 -0.72 -11.76 -14.41
N LYS A 138 -0.97 -11.07 -15.50
CA LYS A 138 -0.36 -11.40 -16.81
C LYS A 138 1.15 -11.11 -16.77
N LYS A 139 1.93 -12.16 -16.62
CA LYS A 139 3.41 -12.08 -16.47
C LYS A 139 4.06 -11.32 -17.63
N SER A 140 3.55 -11.47 -18.86
CA SER A 140 4.08 -10.77 -20.05
C SER A 140 3.98 -9.24 -19.93
N GLU A 141 2.85 -8.71 -19.44
CA GLU A 141 2.67 -7.26 -19.25
C GLU A 141 3.61 -6.71 -18.17
N VAL A 142 3.76 -7.48 -17.10
CA VAL A 142 4.65 -7.16 -15.99
C VAL A 142 6.10 -7.06 -16.49
N PHE A 143 6.57 -8.06 -17.26
CA PHE A 143 7.93 -8.07 -17.78
C PHE A 143 8.17 -6.98 -18.83
N LEU A 144 7.18 -6.67 -19.65
CA LEU A 144 7.28 -5.58 -20.64
C LEU A 144 7.52 -4.23 -19.93
N LYS A 145 6.81 -3.98 -18.82
CA LYS A 145 6.99 -2.76 -18.01
C LYS A 145 8.41 -2.69 -17.43
N LEU A 146 8.95 -3.82 -16.96
CA LEU A 146 10.33 -3.89 -16.42
C LEU A 146 11.37 -3.59 -17.50
N ILE A 147 11.21 -4.16 -18.70
CA ILE A 147 12.12 -3.96 -19.83
C ILE A 147 12.15 -2.46 -20.22
N LYS A 148 10.99 -1.80 -20.24
CA LYS A 148 10.90 -0.35 -20.52
C LYS A 148 11.69 0.46 -19.49
N ARG A 149 11.71 0.05 -18.22
CA ARG A 149 12.48 0.73 -17.15
C ARG A 149 13.98 0.55 -17.29
N ALA A 150 14.44 -0.53 -17.91
CA ALA A 150 15.86 -0.78 -18.18
C ALA A 150 16.41 0.06 -19.34
N LYS A 151 15.54 0.63 -20.17
CA LYS A 151 15.89 1.37 -21.40
C LYS A 151 16.93 2.49 -21.19
N PRO A 152 16.87 3.34 -20.13
CA PRO A 152 17.90 4.36 -19.91
C PRO A 152 19.30 3.80 -19.67
N TYR A 153 19.40 2.54 -19.24
CA TYR A 153 20.67 1.88 -18.86
C TYR A 153 21.11 0.81 -19.88
N LYS A 154 20.57 0.88 -21.12
CA LYS A 154 20.85 -0.11 -22.18
C LYS A 154 22.36 -0.27 -22.48
N GLY A 155 23.15 0.79 -22.37
CA GLY A 155 24.60 0.73 -22.58
C GLY A 155 25.31 -0.09 -21.53
N LEU A 156 24.98 0.14 -20.24
CA LEU A 156 25.54 -0.65 -19.12
C LEU A 156 25.06 -2.10 -19.17
N PHE A 157 23.80 -2.32 -19.52
CA PHE A 157 23.24 -3.67 -19.67
C PHE A 157 23.94 -4.42 -20.82
N ALA A 158 24.12 -3.79 -21.97
CA ALA A 158 24.79 -4.37 -23.14
C ALA A 158 26.25 -4.70 -22.82
N LEU A 159 26.96 -3.80 -22.12
CA LEU A 159 28.35 -4.04 -21.70
C LEU A 159 28.43 -5.24 -20.74
N ALA A 160 27.56 -5.28 -19.73
CA ALA A 160 27.52 -6.40 -18.77
C ALA A 160 27.20 -7.72 -19.46
N LEU A 161 26.20 -7.71 -20.35
CA LEU A 161 25.80 -8.89 -21.12
C LEU A 161 26.94 -9.38 -22.03
N LEU A 162 27.59 -8.46 -22.77
CA LEU A 162 28.71 -8.77 -23.64
C LEU A 162 29.86 -9.41 -22.85
N CYS A 163 30.24 -8.79 -21.73
CA CYS A 163 31.34 -9.33 -20.87
C CYS A 163 30.96 -10.72 -20.34
N THR A 164 29.70 -10.93 -19.93
CA THR A 164 29.28 -12.27 -19.45
C THR A 164 29.31 -13.31 -20.57
N ILE A 165 28.85 -12.95 -21.79
CA ILE A 165 28.91 -13.87 -22.95
C ILE A 165 30.36 -14.21 -23.28
N LEU A 166 31.26 -13.22 -23.28
CA LEU A 166 32.70 -13.45 -23.54
C LEU A 166 33.30 -14.38 -22.48
N THR A 167 32.95 -14.21 -21.22
CA THR A 167 33.37 -15.10 -20.11
C THR A 167 32.84 -16.52 -20.36
N GLU A 168 31.57 -16.68 -20.75
CA GLU A 168 30.99 -18.01 -21.08
C GLU A 168 31.74 -18.68 -22.25
N VAL A 169 32.04 -17.93 -23.31
CA VAL A 169 32.80 -18.45 -24.47
C VAL A 169 34.18 -18.94 -24.03
N ILE A 170 34.86 -18.18 -23.17
CA ILE A 170 36.17 -18.58 -22.62
C ILE A 170 36.05 -19.90 -21.83
N TRP A 171 35.02 -20.02 -20.98
CA TRP A 171 34.76 -21.25 -20.23
C TRP A 171 34.49 -22.45 -21.14
N ILE A 172 33.89 -22.24 -22.33
CA ILE A 172 33.62 -23.27 -23.34
C ILE A 172 34.95 -23.69 -24.04
N ILE A 173 35.89 -22.77 -24.23
CA ILE A 173 37.19 -23.06 -24.86
C ILE A 173 38.12 -23.86 -23.92
N GLN A 174 38.05 -23.63 -22.62
CA GLN A 174 38.93 -24.22 -21.61
C GLN A 174 39.00 -25.77 -21.68
N PRO A 175 37.89 -26.53 -21.74
CA PRO A 175 37.94 -28.00 -21.81
C PRO A 175 38.61 -28.51 -23.09
N ARG A 176 38.59 -27.76 -24.18
CA ARG A 176 39.28 -28.12 -25.42
C ARG A 176 40.81 -28.06 -25.25
N LEU A 177 41.29 -27.02 -24.56
CA LEU A 177 42.74 -26.91 -24.23
C LEU A 177 43.17 -28.01 -23.25
N GLN A 178 42.30 -28.34 -22.27
CA GLN A 178 42.55 -29.45 -21.35
C GLN A 178 42.65 -30.79 -22.10
N ARG A 179 41.78 -31.01 -23.08
CA ARG A 179 41.83 -32.19 -23.94
C ARG A 179 43.17 -32.27 -24.67
N THR A 180 43.63 -31.16 -25.29
CA THR A 180 44.91 -31.11 -26.00
C THR A 180 46.07 -31.50 -25.06
N ILE A 181 46.05 -30.98 -23.84
CA ILE A 181 47.09 -31.35 -22.83
C ILE A 181 47.09 -32.86 -22.55
N ILE A 182 45.88 -33.43 -22.37
CA ILE A 182 45.74 -34.87 -22.03
C ILE A 182 46.17 -35.75 -23.23
N ASP A 183 45.63 -35.49 -24.42
CA ASP A 183 45.81 -36.37 -25.61
C ASP A 183 47.19 -36.23 -26.22
N ASP A 184 47.81 -35.03 -26.27
CA ASP A 184 49.06 -34.76 -26.99
C ASP A 184 50.28 -34.80 -26.09
N PHE A 185 50.10 -34.63 -24.75
CA PHE A 185 51.29 -34.61 -23.85
C PHE A 185 51.24 -35.66 -22.74
N VAL A 186 50.10 -35.83 -22.04
CA VAL A 186 50.00 -36.69 -20.86
C VAL A 186 50.02 -38.19 -21.30
N ILE A 187 49.15 -38.57 -22.22
CA ILE A 187 48.94 -39.96 -22.65
C ILE A 187 50.22 -40.46 -23.43
N PRO A 188 50.70 -39.71 -24.44
CA PRO A 188 51.93 -40.16 -25.17
C PRO A 188 53.19 -39.97 -24.36
N LYS A 189 53.16 -39.35 -23.19
CA LYS A 189 54.36 -39.00 -22.36
C LYS A 189 55.29 -38.10 -23.15
N ASN A 190 54.80 -37.24 -23.99
CA ASN A 190 55.58 -36.34 -24.85
C ASN A 190 56.35 -35.34 -24.00
N LYS A 191 57.69 -35.29 -24.24
CA LYS A 191 58.64 -34.46 -23.50
C LYS A 191 58.90 -33.10 -24.15
N ASP A 192 58.08 -32.68 -25.11
CA ASP A 192 58.14 -31.33 -25.72
C ASP A 192 57.68 -30.28 -24.71
N LEU A 193 58.62 -29.92 -23.81
CA LEU A 193 58.32 -28.96 -22.73
C LEU A 193 57.99 -27.58 -23.25
N PRO A 194 58.58 -27.01 -24.30
CA PRO A 194 58.20 -25.71 -24.83
C PRO A 194 56.70 -25.63 -25.25
N SER A 195 56.24 -26.61 -26.06
CA SER A 195 54.81 -26.64 -26.52
C SER A 195 53.87 -26.84 -25.36
N PHE A 196 54.18 -27.68 -24.39
CA PHE A 196 53.38 -27.88 -23.15
C PHE A 196 53.26 -26.58 -22.36
N LEU A 197 54.35 -25.82 -22.19
CA LEU A 197 54.39 -24.56 -21.45
C LEU A 197 53.58 -23.48 -22.18
N ILE A 198 53.62 -23.44 -23.52
CA ILE A 198 52.84 -22.50 -24.33
C ILE A 198 51.33 -22.73 -24.11
N ILE A 199 50.84 -23.98 -24.24
CA ILE A 199 49.42 -24.31 -24.08
C ILE A 199 48.96 -24.03 -22.63
N SER A 200 49.80 -24.40 -21.65
CA SER A 200 49.52 -24.12 -20.23
C SER A 200 49.48 -22.62 -19.97
N GLY A 201 50.37 -21.84 -20.59
CA GLY A 201 50.40 -20.38 -20.51
C GLY A 201 49.16 -19.76 -21.14
N VAL A 202 48.72 -20.27 -22.29
CA VAL A 202 47.44 -19.84 -22.95
C VAL A 202 46.25 -20.11 -22.03
N LEU A 203 46.24 -21.30 -21.38
CA LEU A 203 45.18 -21.66 -20.44
C LEU A 203 45.10 -20.66 -19.27
N VAL A 204 46.23 -20.32 -18.67
CA VAL A 204 46.31 -19.32 -17.60
C VAL A 204 45.87 -17.93 -18.13
N GLY A 205 46.37 -17.59 -19.34
CA GLY A 205 46.03 -16.29 -19.97
C GLY A 205 44.52 -16.09 -20.20
N ILE A 206 43.85 -17.13 -20.71
CA ILE A 206 42.38 -17.02 -20.94
C ILE A 206 41.59 -16.97 -19.63
N ILE A 207 42.07 -17.64 -18.56
CA ILE A 207 41.43 -17.54 -17.22
C ILE A 207 41.60 -16.12 -16.67
N LEU A 208 42.78 -15.52 -16.81
CA LEU A 208 43.00 -14.11 -16.40
C LEU A 208 42.15 -13.16 -17.22
N LEU A 209 41.98 -13.39 -18.52
CA LEU A 209 41.12 -12.60 -19.39
C LEU A 209 39.65 -12.73 -18.95
N ALA A 210 39.17 -13.93 -18.63
CA ALA A 210 37.84 -14.17 -18.11
C ALA A 210 37.62 -13.39 -16.80
N TRP A 211 38.62 -13.38 -15.90
CA TRP A 211 38.57 -12.60 -14.66
C TRP A 211 38.40 -11.09 -14.93
N ILE A 212 39.13 -10.56 -15.91
CA ILE A 212 39.01 -9.13 -16.30
C ILE A 212 37.59 -8.83 -16.77
N PHE A 213 37.04 -9.67 -17.68
CA PHE A 213 35.66 -9.50 -18.16
C PHE A 213 34.66 -9.57 -17.01
N GLU A 214 34.87 -10.48 -16.04
CA GLU A 214 33.98 -10.62 -14.88
C GLU A 214 34.03 -9.37 -13.99
N VAL A 215 35.21 -8.79 -13.76
CA VAL A 215 35.33 -7.52 -12.99
C VAL A 215 34.59 -6.38 -13.70
N VAL A 216 34.71 -6.25 -15.03
CA VAL A 216 34.01 -5.23 -15.82
C VAL A 216 32.48 -5.46 -15.74
N ASN A 217 32.06 -6.72 -15.90
CA ASN A 217 30.64 -7.11 -15.76
C ASN A 217 30.08 -6.72 -14.38
N MET A 218 30.82 -7.05 -13.31
CA MET A 218 30.40 -6.74 -11.93
C MET A 218 30.27 -5.25 -11.71
N LYS A 219 31.24 -4.45 -12.18
CA LYS A 219 31.18 -2.98 -12.09
C LYS A 219 29.98 -2.40 -12.86
N ALA A 220 29.76 -2.86 -14.10
CA ALA A 220 28.65 -2.40 -14.93
C ALA A 220 27.29 -2.77 -14.31
N SER A 221 27.14 -4.01 -13.86
CA SER A 221 25.93 -4.52 -13.21
C SER A 221 25.62 -3.78 -11.90
N PHE A 222 26.64 -3.55 -11.07
CA PHE A 222 26.51 -2.87 -9.78
C PHE A 222 26.10 -1.40 -9.99
N LYS A 223 26.76 -0.69 -10.92
CA LYS A 223 26.40 0.71 -11.25
C LYS A 223 24.97 0.79 -11.77
N MET A 224 24.60 -0.13 -12.66
CA MET A 224 23.21 -0.20 -13.20
C MET A 224 22.19 -0.45 -12.08
N ALA A 225 22.48 -1.42 -11.19
CA ALA A 225 21.59 -1.76 -10.07
C ALA A 225 21.34 -0.57 -9.15
N LEU A 226 22.40 0.12 -8.73
CA LEU A 226 22.28 1.30 -7.86
C LEU A 226 21.48 2.42 -8.52
N SER A 227 21.74 2.68 -9.81
CA SER A 227 21.05 3.75 -10.55
C SER A 227 19.58 3.44 -10.74
N ILE A 228 19.22 2.23 -11.15
CA ILE A 228 17.82 1.79 -11.31
C ILE A 228 17.09 1.85 -9.96
N GLY A 229 17.73 1.35 -8.90
CA GLY A 229 17.15 1.36 -7.56
C GLY A 229 16.86 2.76 -7.05
N LYS A 230 17.83 3.68 -7.23
CA LYS A 230 17.66 5.11 -6.88
C LYS A 230 16.49 5.71 -7.64
N ASP A 231 16.48 5.58 -8.98
CA ASP A 231 15.45 6.18 -9.84
C ASP A 231 14.06 5.64 -9.51
N LEU A 232 13.96 4.33 -9.29
CA LEU A 232 12.69 3.68 -8.99
C LEU A 232 12.14 4.11 -7.63
N ARG A 233 12.99 4.14 -6.59
CA ARG A 233 12.58 4.62 -5.25
C ARG A 233 12.12 6.07 -5.31
N GLN A 234 12.84 6.92 -6.02
CA GLN A 234 12.49 8.33 -6.20
C GLN A 234 11.15 8.48 -6.92
N GLU A 235 10.94 7.71 -8.00
CA GLU A 235 9.70 7.74 -8.78
C GLU A 235 8.49 7.27 -7.97
N VAL A 236 8.63 6.15 -7.25
CA VAL A 236 7.55 5.61 -6.40
C VAL A 236 7.24 6.59 -5.26
N PHE A 237 8.26 7.14 -4.61
CA PHE A 237 8.07 8.12 -3.52
C PHE A 237 7.39 9.39 -4.03
N ALA A 238 7.83 9.92 -5.18
CA ALA A 238 7.23 11.11 -5.81
C ALA A 238 5.75 10.85 -6.17
N LYS A 239 5.43 9.64 -6.66
CA LYS A 239 4.04 9.26 -6.96
C LYS A 239 3.20 9.16 -5.69
N VAL A 240 3.74 8.55 -4.60
CA VAL A 240 3.06 8.47 -3.31
C VAL A 240 2.69 9.87 -2.78
N GLN A 241 3.60 10.86 -2.95
CA GLN A 241 3.33 12.25 -2.55
C GLN A 241 2.19 12.90 -3.37
N LYS A 242 1.96 12.44 -4.60
CA LYS A 242 0.92 12.97 -5.50
C LYS A 242 -0.41 12.20 -5.40
N LEU A 243 -0.46 11.09 -4.69
CA LEU A 243 -1.70 10.33 -4.49
C LEU A 243 -2.71 11.14 -3.69
N SER A 244 -3.99 10.95 -3.98
CA SER A 244 -5.09 11.53 -3.21
C SER A 244 -5.15 10.94 -1.79
N MET A 245 -5.74 11.69 -0.86
CA MET A 245 -5.94 11.21 0.52
C MET A 245 -6.81 9.94 0.57
N SER A 246 -7.75 9.78 -0.36
CA SER A 246 -8.56 8.55 -0.48
C SER A 246 -7.66 7.33 -0.75
N SER A 247 -6.67 7.46 -1.64
CA SER A 247 -5.71 6.40 -1.97
C SER A 247 -4.76 6.09 -0.82
N VAL A 248 -4.23 7.13 -0.16
CA VAL A 248 -3.29 6.98 0.96
C VAL A 248 -3.98 6.34 2.17
N SER A 249 -5.22 6.76 2.50
CA SER A 249 -5.96 6.26 3.67
C SER A 249 -6.40 4.79 3.55
N LYS A 250 -6.49 4.26 2.33
CA LYS A 250 -6.78 2.84 2.09
C LYS A 250 -5.58 1.92 2.40
N ARG A 251 -4.38 2.49 2.54
CA ARG A 251 -3.12 1.76 2.71
C ARG A 251 -2.49 2.06 4.06
N THR A 252 -1.77 1.09 4.60
CA THR A 252 -0.98 1.30 5.83
C THR A 252 0.33 2.03 5.48
N THR A 253 0.83 2.84 6.39
CA THR A 253 2.13 3.51 6.26
C THR A 253 3.25 2.48 6.02
N GLY A 254 3.25 1.38 6.77
CA GLY A 254 4.21 0.28 6.61
C GLY A 254 4.14 -0.35 5.21
N GLY A 255 2.94 -0.50 4.65
CA GLY A 255 2.72 -0.99 3.30
C GLY A 255 3.33 -0.09 2.24
N LEU A 256 3.17 1.23 2.39
CA LEU A 256 3.77 2.22 1.49
C LEU A 256 5.30 2.23 1.59
N ILE A 257 5.85 2.19 2.80
CA ILE A 257 7.30 2.12 3.05
C ILE A 257 7.89 0.88 2.34
N ARG A 258 7.24 -0.27 2.50
CA ARG A 258 7.66 -1.54 1.90
C ARG A 258 7.71 -1.44 0.37
N ARG A 259 6.72 -0.77 -0.26
CA ARG A 259 6.68 -0.59 -1.74
C ARG A 259 7.81 0.32 -2.23
N VAL A 260 8.10 1.41 -1.51
CA VAL A 260 9.18 2.35 -1.86
C VAL A 260 10.55 1.69 -1.71
N SER A 261 10.75 0.87 -0.66
CA SER A 261 12.06 0.28 -0.34
C SER A 261 12.21 -1.16 -0.84
N ASN A 262 11.51 -2.12 -0.22
CA ASN A 262 11.76 -3.56 -0.44
C ASN A 262 11.31 -4.02 -1.82
N ASP A 263 10.12 -3.62 -2.27
CA ASP A 263 9.61 -4.03 -3.59
C ASP A 263 10.43 -3.39 -4.71
N ALA A 264 10.82 -2.13 -4.56
CA ALA A 264 11.71 -1.44 -5.51
C ALA A 264 13.08 -2.13 -5.58
N MET A 265 13.61 -2.61 -4.44
CA MET A 265 14.88 -3.35 -4.39
C MET A 265 14.81 -4.68 -5.14
N LYS A 266 13.70 -5.41 -5.01
CA LYS A 266 13.47 -6.66 -5.77
C LYS A 266 13.41 -6.41 -7.29
N LEU A 267 12.79 -5.32 -7.72
CA LEU A 267 12.78 -4.92 -9.13
C LEU A 267 14.19 -4.59 -9.62
N GLN A 268 14.93 -3.83 -8.85
CA GLN A 268 16.33 -3.50 -9.10
C GLN A 268 17.16 -4.77 -9.30
N GLU A 269 17.06 -5.73 -8.38
CA GLU A 269 17.77 -7.00 -8.40
C GLU A 269 17.37 -7.83 -9.63
N PHE A 270 16.09 -7.90 -9.94
CA PHE A 270 15.62 -8.65 -11.10
C PHE A 270 16.17 -8.07 -12.41
N ILE A 271 16.09 -6.74 -12.59
CA ILE A 271 16.56 -6.09 -13.82
C ILE A 271 18.07 -6.24 -13.97
N SER A 272 18.84 -6.01 -12.91
CA SER A 272 20.31 -5.96 -12.98
C SER A 272 20.98 -7.34 -12.97
N GLN A 273 20.34 -8.35 -12.37
CA GLN A 273 20.93 -9.69 -12.20
C GLN A 273 20.09 -10.77 -12.88
N ASN A 274 18.89 -11.04 -12.38
CA ASN A 274 18.08 -12.19 -12.83
C ASN A 274 17.74 -12.13 -14.32
N GLY A 275 17.43 -10.94 -14.86
CA GLY A 275 17.14 -10.76 -16.29
C GLY A 275 18.32 -11.06 -17.17
N LYS A 276 19.51 -10.61 -16.80
CA LYS A 276 20.77 -10.89 -17.49
C LYS A 276 21.11 -12.39 -17.39
N GLU A 277 21.03 -12.95 -16.18
CA GLU A 277 21.32 -14.38 -15.93
C GLU A 277 20.43 -15.27 -16.79
N LEU A 278 19.14 -14.95 -16.93
CA LEU A 278 18.23 -15.72 -17.77
C LEU A 278 18.71 -15.80 -19.22
N ILE A 279 19.11 -14.65 -19.80
CA ILE A 279 19.61 -14.57 -21.16
C ILE A 279 20.88 -15.42 -21.33
N VAL A 280 21.83 -15.26 -20.39
CA VAL A 280 23.13 -15.94 -20.44
C VAL A 280 22.95 -17.45 -20.24
N ARG A 281 22.14 -17.88 -19.27
CA ARG A 281 21.89 -19.31 -19.00
C ARG A 281 21.22 -20.01 -20.18
N LEU A 282 20.25 -19.35 -20.83
CA LEU A 282 19.64 -19.89 -22.05
C LEU A 282 20.66 -20.00 -23.19
N PHE A 283 21.47 -18.96 -23.38
CA PHE A 283 22.56 -18.95 -24.37
C PHE A 283 23.54 -20.13 -24.13
N SER A 284 23.99 -20.30 -22.88
CA SER A 284 24.94 -21.35 -22.50
C SER A 284 24.36 -22.76 -22.78
N VAL A 285 23.11 -23.00 -22.37
CA VAL A 285 22.45 -24.30 -22.59
C VAL A 285 22.35 -24.61 -24.09
N VAL A 286 21.91 -23.64 -24.90
CA VAL A 286 21.77 -23.82 -26.36
C VAL A 286 23.13 -24.07 -27.01
N MET A 287 24.13 -23.24 -26.73
CA MET A 287 25.49 -23.35 -27.29
C MET A 287 26.14 -24.70 -26.97
N LEU A 288 26.06 -25.06 -25.68
CA LEU A 288 26.67 -26.33 -25.22
C LEU A 288 25.90 -27.54 -25.78
N SER A 289 24.58 -27.47 -25.88
CA SER A 289 23.77 -28.55 -26.47
C SER A 289 24.15 -28.78 -27.94
N ILE A 290 24.32 -27.70 -28.72
CA ILE A 290 24.80 -27.78 -30.10
C ILE A 290 26.20 -28.40 -30.15
N LEU A 291 27.08 -27.93 -29.28
CA LEU A 291 28.48 -28.39 -29.24
C LEU A 291 28.59 -29.89 -28.94
N ILE A 292 27.88 -30.41 -27.92
CA ILE A 292 27.91 -31.84 -27.58
C ILE A 292 27.24 -32.69 -28.67
N LEU A 293 26.22 -32.17 -29.37
CA LEU A 293 25.58 -32.84 -30.53
C LEU A 293 26.57 -32.98 -31.68
N VAL A 294 27.36 -31.94 -32.00
CA VAL A 294 28.35 -31.95 -33.07
C VAL A 294 29.50 -32.90 -32.71
N MET A 295 29.91 -32.96 -31.43
CA MET A 295 31.00 -33.83 -30.97
C MET A 295 30.62 -35.31 -31.02
N ASN A 296 29.47 -35.67 -30.46
CA ASN A 296 29.00 -37.07 -30.45
C ASN A 296 27.48 -37.12 -30.22
N PRO A 297 26.68 -37.31 -31.31
CA PRO A 297 25.21 -37.30 -31.15
C PRO A 297 24.65 -38.45 -30.32
N LYS A 298 25.34 -39.58 -30.23
CA LYS A 298 24.89 -40.73 -29.40
C LYS A 298 24.98 -40.36 -27.91
N LEU A 299 26.11 -39.78 -27.48
CA LEU A 299 26.32 -39.36 -26.09
C LEU A 299 25.39 -38.15 -25.75
N ALA A 300 25.22 -37.24 -26.70
CA ALA A 300 24.37 -36.06 -26.52
C ALA A 300 22.90 -36.43 -26.21
N LEU A 301 22.41 -37.51 -26.84
CA LEU A 301 21.03 -37.97 -26.60
C LEU A 301 20.79 -38.30 -25.10
N PHE A 302 21.76 -38.97 -24.46
CA PHE A 302 21.67 -39.34 -23.04
C PHE A 302 21.71 -38.13 -22.11
N VAL A 303 22.36 -37.04 -22.52
CA VAL A 303 22.46 -35.79 -21.78
C VAL A 303 21.17 -34.97 -21.92
N LEU A 304 20.64 -34.88 -23.15
CA LEU A 304 19.51 -33.99 -23.47
C LEU A 304 18.14 -34.64 -23.19
N ALA A 305 18.02 -35.96 -23.25
CA ALA A 305 16.75 -36.68 -23.05
C ALA A 305 16.08 -36.43 -21.69
N PRO A 306 16.81 -36.32 -20.56
CA PRO A 306 16.20 -36.02 -19.27
C PRO A 306 15.64 -34.59 -19.16
N ILE A 307 16.15 -33.63 -19.96
CA ILE A 307 15.82 -32.19 -19.82
C ILE A 307 14.33 -31.92 -20.00
N PRO A 308 13.66 -32.37 -21.09
CA PRO A 308 12.20 -32.15 -21.23
C PRO A 308 11.38 -32.76 -20.08
N ILE A 309 11.81 -33.91 -19.56
CA ILE A 309 11.14 -34.61 -18.45
C ILE A 309 11.19 -33.72 -17.19
N VAL A 310 12.36 -33.19 -16.87
CA VAL A 310 12.57 -32.32 -15.69
C VAL A 310 11.78 -31.03 -15.86
N ILE A 311 11.81 -30.40 -17.04
CA ILE A 311 11.05 -29.16 -17.32
C ILE A 311 9.55 -29.40 -17.11
N PHE A 312 9.00 -30.43 -17.72
CA PHE A 312 7.58 -30.78 -17.60
C PHE A 312 7.17 -30.98 -16.13
N PHE A 313 7.98 -31.74 -15.40
CA PHE A 313 7.77 -32.04 -13.97
C PHE A 313 7.78 -30.75 -13.13
N ASN A 314 8.75 -29.87 -13.35
CA ASN A 314 8.89 -28.62 -12.59
C ASN A 314 7.78 -27.60 -12.90
N VAL A 315 7.32 -27.51 -14.17
CA VAL A 315 6.19 -26.65 -14.54
C VAL A 315 4.90 -27.11 -13.82
N LYS A 316 4.67 -28.41 -13.77
CA LYS A 316 3.49 -28.98 -13.08
C LYS A 316 3.58 -28.74 -11.56
N LEU A 317 4.78 -28.90 -10.99
CA LEU A 317 5.02 -28.68 -9.57
C LEU A 317 4.84 -27.23 -9.15
N TYR A 318 5.17 -26.28 -10.02
CA TYR A 318 5.05 -24.84 -9.75
C TYR A 318 3.64 -24.45 -9.26
N ASN A 319 2.59 -25.01 -9.88
CA ASN A 319 1.20 -24.71 -9.51
C ASN A 319 0.87 -25.17 -8.08
N VAL A 320 1.39 -26.34 -7.68
CA VAL A 320 1.22 -26.87 -6.31
C VAL A 320 1.95 -25.97 -5.31
N MET A 321 3.17 -25.59 -5.65
CA MET A 321 4.03 -24.75 -4.78
C MET A 321 3.45 -23.34 -4.61
N SER A 322 2.92 -22.73 -5.68
CA SER A 322 2.38 -21.37 -5.63
C SER A 322 1.24 -21.24 -4.62
N ILE A 323 0.36 -22.26 -4.56
CA ILE A 323 -0.76 -22.30 -3.60
C ILE A 323 -0.20 -22.39 -2.16
N ARG A 324 0.79 -23.25 -1.94
CA ARG A 324 1.40 -23.43 -0.61
C ARG A 324 2.14 -22.18 -0.14
N TYR A 325 2.91 -21.54 -1.04
CA TYR A 325 3.61 -20.29 -0.72
C TYR A 325 2.62 -19.13 -0.48
N GLY A 326 1.45 -19.13 -1.13
CA GLY A 326 0.37 -18.22 -0.82
C GLY A 326 -0.08 -18.32 0.64
N ARG A 327 -0.16 -19.56 1.16
CA ARG A 327 -0.48 -19.79 2.60
C ARG A 327 0.65 -19.31 3.50
N VAL A 328 1.91 -19.56 3.13
CA VAL A 328 3.09 -19.07 3.88
C VAL A 328 3.01 -17.55 4.02
N TRP A 329 2.70 -16.87 2.92
CA TRP A 329 2.62 -15.40 2.89
C TRP A 329 1.52 -14.88 3.84
N ARG A 330 0.32 -15.50 3.83
CA ARG A 330 -0.77 -15.14 4.75
C ARG A 330 -0.38 -15.31 6.22
N MET A 331 0.28 -16.44 6.54
CA MET A 331 0.73 -16.68 7.93
C MET A 331 1.81 -15.70 8.35
N SER A 332 2.69 -15.31 7.43
CA SER A 332 3.71 -14.27 7.65
C SER A 332 3.07 -12.91 7.93
N THR A 333 2.05 -12.54 7.16
CA THR A 333 1.30 -11.29 7.37
C THR A 333 0.63 -11.29 8.73
N ARG A 334 -0.05 -12.38 9.10
CA ARG A 334 -0.69 -12.50 10.42
C ARG A 334 0.33 -12.38 11.56
N HIS A 335 1.49 -13.04 11.43
CA HIS A 335 2.58 -12.93 12.41
C HIS A 335 3.06 -11.48 12.55
N SER A 336 3.26 -10.79 11.39
CA SER A 336 3.69 -9.38 11.39
C SER A 336 2.64 -8.48 12.05
N THR A 337 1.35 -8.74 11.84
CA THR A 337 0.26 -7.99 12.48
C THR A 337 0.29 -8.15 13.99
N VAL A 338 0.41 -9.39 14.50
CA VAL A 338 0.50 -9.66 15.94
C VAL A 338 1.70 -8.90 16.54
N LEU A 339 2.85 -8.97 15.89
CA LEU A 339 4.07 -8.28 16.33
C LEU A 339 3.87 -6.75 16.35
N HIS A 340 3.34 -6.19 15.27
CA HIS A 340 3.07 -4.74 15.14
C HIS A 340 2.12 -4.25 16.25
N ASP A 341 0.99 -4.94 16.44
CA ASP A 341 -0.03 -4.57 17.43
C ASP A 341 0.53 -4.63 18.85
N THR A 342 1.25 -5.71 19.16
CA THR A 342 1.86 -5.91 20.48
C THR A 342 2.91 -4.82 20.78
N LEU A 343 3.76 -4.48 19.82
CA LEU A 343 4.80 -3.46 20.00
C LEU A 343 4.21 -2.05 20.09
N ASN A 344 3.21 -1.72 19.27
CA ASN A 344 2.52 -0.43 19.35
C ASN A 344 1.75 -0.30 20.66
N GLY A 345 1.15 -1.39 21.13
CA GLY A 345 0.42 -1.45 22.40
C GLY A 345 1.28 -1.82 23.60
N ILE A 346 2.63 -1.72 23.53
CA ILE A 346 3.53 -2.22 24.57
C ILE A 346 3.24 -1.59 25.93
N ARG A 347 2.85 -0.32 25.96
CA ARG A 347 2.47 0.37 27.21
C ARG A 347 1.25 -0.30 27.88
N VAL A 348 0.26 -0.70 27.07
CA VAL A 348 -0.94 -1.41 27.57
C VAL A 348 -0.53 -2.79 28.12
N VAL A 349 0.29 -3.54 27.35
CA VAL A 349 0.80 -4.86 27.78
C VAL A 349 1.49 -4.74 29.15
N LYS A 350 2.38 -3.73 29.29
CA LYS A 350 3.12 -3.47 30.53
C LYS A 350 2.20 -3.03 31.68
N SER A 351 1.22 -2.16 31.39
CA SER A 351 0.30 -1.63 32.40
C SER A 351 -0.60 -2.71 33.02
N TYR A 352 -0.98 -3.70 32.22
CA TYR A 352 -1.86 -4.79 32.66
C TYR A 352 -1.08 -6.06 33.08
N GLY A 353 0.25 -6.09 32.94
CA GLY A 353 1.07 -7.26 33.26
C GLY A 353 0.72 -8.49 32.40
N THR A 354 0.37 -8.26 31.12
CA THR A 354 -0.08 -9.33 30.21
C THR A 354 1.01 -9.79 29.24
N GLU A 355 2.29 -9.68 29.64
CA GLU A 355 3.43 -10.06 28.79
C GLU A 355 3.35 -11.53 28.39
N LYS A 356 2.97 -12.40 29.32
CA LYS A 356 2.84 -13.84 29.01
C LYS A 356 1.81 -14.09 27.92
N TYR A 357 0.64 -13.47 28.02
CA TYR A 357 -0.41 -13.56 26.97
C TYR A 357 0.11 -13.08 25.61
N ALA A 358 0.82 -11.96 25.57
CA ALA A 358 1.39 -11.42 24.34
C ALA A 358 2.44 -12.38 23.73
N ILE A 359 3.29 -12.99 24.59
CA ILE A 359 4.28 -13.99 24.18
C ILE A 359 3.58 -15.22 23.58
N ASP A 360 2.54 -15.73 24.24
CA ASP A 360 1.80 -16.91 23.80
C ASP A 360 1.12 -16.64 22.42
N GLN A 361 0.53 -15.46 22.23
CA GLN A 361 -0.06 -15.05 20.94
C GLN A 361 0.99 -14.99 19.82
N HIS A 362 2.15 -14.42 20.12
CA HIS A 362 3.28 -14.36 19.17
C HIS A 362 3.79 -15.78 18.84
N GLU A 363 3.95 -16.63 19.85
CA GLU A 363 4.40 -18.03 19.68
C GLU A 363 3.43 -18.81 18.79
N GLU A 364 2.13 -18.67 19.02
CA GLU A 364 1.10 -19.33 18.19
C GLU A 364 1.19 -18.86 16.72
N ALA A 365 1.28 -17.56 16.48
CA ALA A 365 1.38 -16.98 15.14
C ALA A 365 2.68 -17.44 14.44
N SER A 366 3.80 -17.41 15.17
CA SER A 366 5.12 -17.85 14.69
C SER A 366 5.12 -19.34 14.34
N MET A 367 4.54 -20.17 15.21
CA MET A 367 4.41 -21.62 15.00
C MET A 367 3.58 -21.94 13.74
N ASN A 368 2.45 -21.24 13.55
CA ASN A 368 1.59 -21.42 12.38
C ASN A 368 2.31 -21.02 11.08
N TRP A 369 3.09 -19.95 11.13
CA TRP A 369 3.94 -19.53 10.01
C TRP A 369 5.01 -20.59 9.72
N ALA A 370 5.74 -21.05 10.74
CA ALA A 370 6.78 -22.09 10.61
C ALA A 370 6.22 -23.41 10.04
N LYS A 371 5.03 -23.85 10.52
CA LYS A 371 4.35 -25.04 9.97
C LYS A 371 4.01 -24.85 8.48
N SER A 372 3.61 -23.64 8.09
CA SER A 372 3.28 -23.33 6.69
C SER A 372 4.54 -23.37 5.80
N ILE A 373 5.65 -22.83 6.28
CA ILE A 373 6.95 -22.90 5.59
C ILE A 373 7.35 -24.37 5.41
N ARG A 374 7.34 -25.14 6.49
CA ARG A 374 7.67 -26.56 6.45
C ARG A 374 6.82 -27.31 5.41
N ASN A 375 5.51 -27.08 5.41
CA ASN A 375 4.58 -27.76 4.49
C ASN A 375 4.77 -27.33 3.02
N ALA A 376 5.23 -26.10 2.77
CA ALA A 376 5.58 -25.64 1.43
C ALA A 376 6.93 -26.21 1.00
N ASP A 377 7.93 -26.08 1.87
CA ASP A 377 9.32 -26.43 1.56
C ASP A 377 9.56 -27.94 1.46
N ILE A 378 8.76 -28.79 2.17
CA ILE A 378 8.92 -30.23 2.08
C ILE A 378 8.71 -30.73 0.63
N VAL A 379 7.83 -30.12 -0.12
CA VAL A 379 7.61 -30.45 -1.54
C VAL A 379 8.88 -30.11 -2.34
N TRP A 380 9.43 -28.93 -2.10
CA TRP A 380 10.67 -28.47 -2.73
C TRP A 380 11.86 -29.36 -2.35
N LEU A 381 12.02 -29.65 -1.06
CA LEU A 381 13.09 -30.45 -0.52
C LEU A 381 13.11 -31.89 -1.06
N LEU A 382 11.95 -32.42 -1.42
CA LEU A 382 11.84 -33.78 -2.02
C LEU A 382 12.06 -33.77 -3.53
N THR A 383 11.54 -32.73 -4.22
CA THR A 383 11.52 -32.69 -5.69
C THR A 383 12.80 -32.13 -6.31
N MET A 384 13.48 -31.21 -5.63
CA MET A 384 14.72 -30.61 -6.11
C MET A 384 15.86 -31.64 -6.25
N PRO A 385 16.16 -32.47 -5.21
CA PRO A 385 17.12 -33.54 -5.36
C PRO A 385 16.71 -34.57 -6.43
N PHE A 386 15.43 -34.93 -6.49
CA PHE A 386 14.91 -35.86 -7.49
C PHE A 386 15.19 -35.36 -8.92
N SER A 387 14.91 -34.08 -9.19
CA SER A 387 15.18 -33.44 -10.48
C SER A 387 16.70 -33.48 -10.81
N ARG A 388 17.52 -33.16 -9.80
CA ARG A 388 19.00 -33.21 -9.94
C ARG A 388 19.50 -34.63 -10.26
N TYR A 389 18.95 -35.65 -9.56
CA TYR A 389 19.37 -37.03 -9.81
C TYR A 389 18.96 -37.50 -11.21
N ILE A 390 17.77 -37.15 -11.70
CA ILE A 390 17.34 -37.46 -13.07
C ILE A 390 18.31 -36.86 -14.07
N MET A 391 18.71 -35.59 -13.89
CA MET A 391 19.68 -34.94 -14.75
C MET A 391 21.07 -35.64 -14.66
N SER A 392 21.49 -35.98 -13.45
CA SER A 392 22.81 -36.65 -13.23
C SER A 392 22.90 -38.01 -13.88
N ILE A 393 21.77 -38.70 -14.13
CA ILE A 393 21.76 -39.99 -14.87
C ILE A 393 22.47 -39.81 -16.22
N GLY A 394 22.22 -38.68 -16.91
CA GLY A 394 22.91 -38.36 -18.16
C GLY A 394 24.43 -38.34 -18.04
N SER A 395 24.96 -37.76 -16.95
CA SER A 395 26.42 -37.74 -16.70
C SER A 395 27.00 -39.14 -16.47
N TYR A 396 26.27 -39.96 -15.70
CA TYR A 396 26.72 -41.34 -15.43
C TYR A 396 26.66 -42.19 -16.68
N LEU A 397 25.65 -42.04 -17.53
CA LEU A 397 25.55 -42.75 -18.81
C LEU A 397 26.65 -42.31 -19.78
N VAL A 398 26.99 -41.03 -19.81
CA VAL A 398 28.12 -40.51 -20.60
C VAL A 398 29.46 -41.13 -20.13
N LEU A 399 29.67 -41.22 -18.82
CA LEU A 399 30.87 -41.83 -18.26
C LEU A 399 30.95 -43.32 -18.58
N LEU A 400 29.84 -44.06 -18.44
CA LEU A 400 29.80 -45.50 -18.71
C LEU A 400 29.98 -45.82 -20.21
N ILE A 401 29.14 -45.19 -21.06
CA ILE A 401 29.15 -45.44 -22.51
C ILE A 401 30.40 -44.81 -23.14
N GLY A 402 30.73 -43.58 -22.80
CA GLY A 402 31.92 -42.87 -23.25
C GLY A 402 33.21 -43.61 -22.83
N GLY A 403 33.20 -44.14 -21.59
CA GLY A 403 34.31 -44.97 -21.09
C GLY A 403 34.51 -46.25 -21.94
N SER A 404 33.42 -46.97 -22.28
CA SER A 404 33.52 -48.13 -23.17
C SER A 404 34.03 -47.72 -24.56
N MET A 405 33.61 -46.56 -25.09
CA MET A 405 34.09 -46.03 -26.37
C MET A 405 35.60 -45.71 -26.33
N VAL A 406 36.13 -45.31 -25.17
CA VAL A 406 37.58 -45.09 -24.97
C VAL A 406 38.32 -46.46 -24.98
N LEU A 407 37.76 -47.46 -24.32
CA LEU A 407 38.34 -48.82 -24.31
C LEU A 407 38.35 -49.42 -25.72
N ASP A 408 37.31 -49.14 -26.52
CA ASP A 408 37.20 -49.57 -27.93
C ASP A 408 37.97 -48.66 -28.89
N GLN A 409 38.72 -47.68 -28.39
CA GLN A 409 39.54 -46.72 -29.15
C GLN A 409 38.77 -45.87 -30.15
N THR A 410 37.44 -45.73 -30.00
CA THR A 410 36.59 -44.86 -30.84
C THR A 410 36.51 -43.43 -30.31
N LEU A 411 36.99 -43.21 -29.07
CA LEU A 411 37.07 -41.91 -28.42
C LEU A 411 38.38 -41.81 -27.68
N THR A 412 39.01 -40.62 -27.63
CA THR A 412 40.20 -40.41 -26.80
C THR A 412 39.81 -40.13 -25.35
N LEU A 413 40.74 -40.35 -24.41
CA LEU A 413 40.52 -40.02 -23.00
C LEU A 413 40.29 -38.51 -22.83
N GLY A 414 41.03 -37.67 -23.55
CA GLY A 414 40.86 -36.22 -23.52
C GLY A 414 39.50 -35.80 -24.05
N GLN A 415 38.99 -36.47 -25.09
CA GLN A 415 37.63 -36.24 -25.60
C GLN A 415 36.55 -36.57 -24.54
N LEU A 416 36.71 -37.67 -23.82
CA LEU A 416 35.79 -38.05 -22.73
C LEU A 416 35.79 -37.02 -21.61
N VAL A 417 36.97 -36.56 -21.18
CA VAL A 417 37.13 -35.53 -20.14
C VAL A 417 36.48 -34.22 -20.61
N GLN A 418 36.77 -33.80 -21.86
CA GLN A 418 36.14 -32.60 -22.45
C GLN A 418 34.59 -32.72 -22.45
N TYR A 419 34.08 -33.88 -22.88
CA TYR A 419 32.65 -34.15 -22.97
C TYR A 419 31.97 -34.09 -21.60
N THR A 420 32.52 -34.76 -20.58
CA THR A 420 32.00 -34.78 -19.22
C THR A 420 32.00 -33.38 -18.59
N THR A 421 33.02 -32.56 -18.91
CA THR A 421 33.08 -31.16 -18.47
C THR A 421 31.94 -30.36 -19.09
N TYR A 422 31.68 -30.49 -20.41
CA TYR A 422 30.58 -29.80 -21.06
C TYR A 422 29.22 -30.23 -20.49
N VAL A 423 29.02 -31.50 -20.16
CA VAL A 423 27.83 -32.04 -19.54
C VAL A 423 27.57 -31.35 -18.18
N SER A 424 28.64 -31.25 -17.39
CA SER A 424 28.57 -30.53 -16.08
C SER A 424 28.21 -29.05 -16.26
N MET A 425 28.77 -28.43 -17.31
CA MET A 425 28.47 -27.01 -17.63
C MET A 425 27.04 -26.79 -18.13
N ILE A 426 26.39 -27.78 -18.73
CA ILE A 426 24.96 -27.72 -19.12
C ILE A 426 24.07 -27.80 -17.88
N TYR A 427 24.38 -28.72 -16.96
CA TYR A 427 23.52 -28.99 -15.80
C TYR A 427 23.53 -27.86 -14.76
N GLY A 428 24.60 -27.04 -14.68
CA GLY A 428 24.65 -25.85 -13.83
C GLY A 428 23.53 -24.85 -14.16
N PRO A 429 23.51 -24.28 -15.38
CA PRO A 429 22.42 -23.39 -15.85
C PRO A 429 21.05 -24.02 -15.74
N LEU A 430 20.88 -25.29 -16.06
CA LEU A 430 19.61 -25.99 -15.95
C LEU A 430 19.13 -26.04 -14.48
N GLY A 431 20.03 -26.22 -13.53
CA GLY A 431 19.73 -26.18 -12.10
C GLY A 431 19.16 -24.82 -11.70
N TRP A 432 19.73 -23.72 -12.18
CA TRP A 432 19.23 -22.37 -11.96
C TRP A 432 17.86 -22.16 -12.62
N LEU A 433 17.66 -22.65 -13.85
CA LEU A 433 16.39 -22.56 -14.56
C LEU A 433 15.26 -23.31 -13.83
N ILE A 434 15.57 -24.36 -13.07
CA ILE A 434 14.60 -25.05 -12.19
C ILE A 434 14.09 -24.10 -11.08
N GLU A 435 14.93 -23.20 -10.57
CA GLU A 435 14.57 -22.22 -9.53
C GLU A 435 13.83 -21.00 -10.09
N LEU A 436 13.93 -20.76 -11.39
CA LEU A 436 13.36 -19.57 -12.06
C LEU A 436 11.87 -19.33 -11.76
N PRO A 437 10.98 -20.34 -11.76
CA PRO A 437 9.54 -20.10 -11.44
C PRO A 437 9.33 -19.46 -10.07
N LYS A 438 10.13 -19.83 -9.06
CA LYS A 438 10.06 -19.23 -7.72
C LYS A 438 10.48 -17.76 -7.75
N ILE A 439 11.59 -17.46 -8.45
CA ILE A 439 12.12 -16.10 -8.62
C ILE A 439 11.07 -15.23 -9.35
N LEU A 440 10.49 -15.74 -10.43
CA LEU A 440 9.46 -15.05 -11.22
C LEU A 440 8.19 -14.76 -10.40
N ALA A 441 7.74 -15.71 -9.59
CA ALA A 441 6.54 -15.55 -8.75
C ALA A 441 6.76 -14.43 -7.73
N ASP A 442 7.87 -14.44 -7.02
CA ASP A 442 8.22 -13.43 -6.00
C ASP A 442 8.39 -12.04 -6.64
N THR A 443 9.05 -11.97 -7.78
CA THR A 443 9.26 -10.71 -8.52
C THR A 443 7.93 -10.16 -9.05
N THR A 444 7.06 -11.01 -9.57
CA THR A 444 5.74 -10.60 -10.11
C THR A 444 4.90 -9.92 -9.02
N VAL A 445 4.91 -10.42 -7.79
CA VAL A 445 4.21 -9.81 -6.65
C VAL A 445 4.73 -8.38 -6.42
N SER A 446 6.05 -8.21 -6.31
CA SER A 446 6.67 -6.91 -6.04
C SER A 446 6.45 -5.93 -7.19
N VAL A 447 6.55 -6.39 -8.45
CA VAL A 447 6.28 -5.57 -9.64
C VAL A 447 4.83 -5.09 -9.63
N SER A 448 3.88 -5.98 -9.37
CA SER A 448 2.45 -5.65 -9.32
C SER A 448 2.16 -4.57 -8.27
N ARG A 449 2.75 -4.66 -7.08
CA ARG A 449 2.59 -3.67 -6.01
C ARG A 449 3.15 -2.30 -6.38
N VAL A 450 4.32 -2.26 -6.99
CA VAL A 450 4.96 -1.00 -7.40
C VAL A 450 4.15 -0.34 -8.52
N PHE A 451 3.77 -1.11 -9.54
CA PHE A 451 3.01 -0.57 -10.69
C PHE A 451 1.57 -0.23 -10.33
N GLU A 452 0.97 -0.88 -9.33
CA GLU A 452 -0.33 -0.48 -8.78
C GLU A 452 -0.29 0.99 -8.31
N ILE A 453 0.80 1.40 -7.66
CA ILE A 453 0.97 2.80 -7.25
C ILE A 453 1.30 3.70 -8.45
N LEU A 454 2.26 3.28 -9.29
CA LEU A 454 2.73 4.11 -10.41
C LEU A 454 1.64 4.38 -11.45
N ASP A 455 0.77 3.39 -11.70
CA ASP A 455 -0.30 3.46 -12.70
C ASP A 455 -1.62 3.99 -12.12
N GLU A 456 -1.71 4.23 -10.80
CA GLU A 456 -2.94 4.68 -10.15
C GLU A 456 -3.31 6.10 -10.58
N ASP A 457 -4.53 6.27 -11.07
CA ASP A 457 -5.10 7.60 -11.34
C ASP A 457 -5.57 8.23 -10.02
N THR A 458 -5.29 9.51 -9.85
CA THR A 458 -5.69 10.25 -8.65
C THR A 458 -7.15 10.73 -8.79
N ASP A 459 -7.97 10.45 -7.76
CA ASP A 459 -9.36 10.91 -7.69
C ASP A 459 -9.45 12.43 -7.68
N VAL A 460 -8.43 13.09 -7.13
CA VAL A 460 -8.32 14.55 -7.06
C VAL A 460 -7.12 14.95 -7.91
N ALA A 461 -7.36 15.31 -9.17
CA ALA A 461 -6.33 15.71 -10.12
C ALA A 461 -6.59 17.14 -10.61
N ASP A 462 -5.53 17.86 -10.91
CA ASP A 462 -5.65 19.18 -11.53
C ASP A 462 -6.04 18.99 -13.00
N SER A 463 -6.97 19.82 -13.48
CA SER A 463 -7.33 19.88 -14.89
C SER A 463 -6.15 20.43 -15.69
N GLU A 464 -6.10 20.12 -16.99
CA GLU A 464 -5.03 20.63 -17.88
C GLU A 464 -4.98 22.17 -17.91
N ASN A 465 -6.09 22.83 -17.61
CA ASN A 465 -6.24 24.28 -17.60
C ASN A 465 -6.43 24.83 -16.18
N ALA A 466 -5.88 24.15 -15.16
CA ALA A 466 -5.99 24.59 -13.76
C ALA A 466 -5.37 25.99 -13.60
N LEU A 467 -6.08 26.86 -12.90
CA LEU A 467 -5.72 28.26 -12.73
C LEU A 467 -4.85 28.45 -11.48
N ASP A 468 -3.81 29.23 -11.63
CA ASP A 468 -3.04 29.77 -10.50
C ASP A 468 -3.55 31.18 -10.21
N ILE A 469 -4.08 31.41 -9.02
CA ILE A 469 -4.64 32.71 -8.63
C ILE A 469 -4.09 33.17 -7.26
N ASP A 470 -4.11 34.46 -7.03
CA ASP A 470 -3.86 35.06 -5.72
C ASP A 470 -5.19 35.11 -4.97
N ILE A 471 -5.38 34.26 -3.98
CA ILE A 471 -6.62 34.07 -3.23
C ILE A 471 -6.87 35.26 -2.31
N LYS A 472 -8.08 35.81 -2.34
CA LYS A 472 -8.53 36.87 -1.42
C LYS A 472 -9.16 36.28 -0.15
N GLY A 473 -9.90 35.17 -0.31
CA GLY A 473 -10.42 34.41 0.82
C GLY A 473 -11.94 34.30 0.94
N ASP A 474 -12.71 34.63 -0.13
CA ASP A 474 -14.13 34.34 -0.16
C ASP A 474 -14.36 32.85 -0.44
N ILE A 475 -15.19 32.17 0.38
CA ILE A 475 -15.50 30.74 0.20
C ILE A 475 -17.01 30.56 0.14
N THR A 476 -17.50 29.89 -0.90
CA THR A 476 -18.93 29.60 -1.06
C THR A 476 -19.14 28.10 -1.25
N PHE A 477 -19.97 27.51 -0.41
CA PHE A 477 -20.52 26.15 -0.59
C PHE A 477 -21.85 26.29 -1.31
N ASP A 478 -22.03 25.59 -2.42
CA ASP A 478 -23.22 25.62 -3.25
C ASP A 478 -23.78 24.21 -3.41
N ASP A 479 -24.75 23.85 -2.58
CA ASP A 479 -25.46 22.57 -2.50
C ASP A 479 -24.49 21.36 -2.45
N VAL A 480 -23.53 21.40 -1.54
CA VAL A 480 -22.42 20.43 -1.46
C VAL A 480 -22.87 19.14 -0.77
N TYR A 481 -22.69 18.02 -1.48
CA TYR A 481 -22.80 16.66 -0.94
C TYR A 481 -21.43 15.99 -0.96
N PHE A 482 -21.14 15.25 0.09
CA PHE A 482 -19.91 14.46 0.15
C PHE A 482 -20.04 13.34 1.17
N GLY A 483 -19.48 12.16 0.82
CA GLY A 483 -19.29 11.03 1.73
C GLY A 483 -18.03 10.27 1.35
N TYR A 484 -17.33 9.75 2.34
CA TYR A 484 -16.16 8.88 2.14
C TYR A 484 -16.57 7.55 1.47
N LYS A 485 -17.84 7.19 1.60
CA LYS A 485 -18.50 6.14 0.82
C LYS A 485 -19.62 6.79 0.01
N VAL A 486 -19.70 6.46 -1.26
CA VAL A 486 -20.64 7.09 -2.21
C VAL A 486 -22.10 7.03 -1.71
N TYR A 487 -22.49 5.88 -1.14
CA TYR A 487 -23.85 5.64 -0.65
C TYR A 487 -24.12 6.19 0.76
N ASN A 488 -23.12 6.75 1.44
CA ASN A 488 -23.27 7.24 2.83
C ASN A 488 -22.75 8.67 2.94
N PRO A 489 -23.53 9.67 2.48
CA PRO A 489 -23.09 11.05 2.52
C PRO A 489 -22.97 11.57 3.95
N VAL A 490 -21.82 12.17 4.26
CA VAL A 490 -21.51 12.84 5.52
C VAL A 490 -22.06 14.27 5.49
N LEU A 491 -21.92 14.97 4.36
CA LEU A 491 -22.48 16.29 4.12
C LEU A 491 -23.63 16.17 3.12
N LYS A 492 -24.74 16.83 3.38
CA LYS A 492 -26.02 16.65 2.67
C LYS A 492 -26.62 17.99 2.29
N GLY A 493 -26.18 18.58 1.16
CA GLY A 493 -26.71 19.84 0.64
C GLY A 493 -26.31 21.05 1.46
N ILE A 494 -25.01 21.18 1.75
CA ILE A 494 -24.47 22.33 2.48
C ILE A 494 -24.41 23.53 1.55
N SER A 495 -25.08 24.63 1.91
CA SER A 495 -25.01 25.91 1.20
C SER A 495 -24.75 27.04 2.20
N CYS A 496 -23.61 27.70 2.08
CA CYS A 496 -23.21 28.81 2.94
C CYS A 496 -22.12 29.64 2.29
N GLN A 497 -21.98 30.89 2.75
CA GLN A 497 -20.96 31.81 2.26
C GLN A 497 -20.13 32.37 3.42
N ILE A 498 -18.83 32.35 3.26
CA ILE A 498 -17.81 32.91 4.17
C ILE A 498 -17.12 34.04 3.41
N LYS A 499 -17.17 35.25 3.92
CA LYS A 499 -16.57 36.42 3.29
C LYS A 499 -15.11 36.58 3.69
N GLN A 500 -14.34 37.21 2.81
CA GLN A 500 -12.95 37.58 3.07
C GLN A 500 -12.80 38.26 4.45
N GLY A 501 -11.88 37.76 5.25
CA GLY A 501 -11.53 38.33 6.56
C GLY A 501 -12.50 37.95 7.69
N GLU A 502 -13.58 37.19 7.43
CA GLU A 502 -14.48 36.70 8.48
C GLU A 502 -13.83 35.55 9.26
N MET A 503 -14.11 35.53 10.57
CA MET A 503 -13.83 34.37 11.44
C MET A 503 -15.10 33.55 11.61
N ILE A 504 -15.07 32.32 11.12
CA ILE A 504 -16.20 31.36 11.17
C ILE A 504 -15.90 30.24 12.16
N GLY A 505 -16.84 29.97 13.08
CA GLY A 505 -16.78 28.78 13.94
C GLY A 505 -17.68 27.68 13.39
N ILE A 506 -17.16 26.47 13.17
CA ILE A 506 -17.97 25.30 12.79
C ILE A 506 -18.27 24.50 14.06
N VAL A 507 -19.57 24.29 14.34
CA VAL A 507 -20.09 23.69 15.57
C VAL A 507 -20.99 22.49 15.23
N GLY A 508 -21.02 21.50 16.08
CA GLY A 508 -21.88 20.31 15.94
C GLY A 508 -21.36 19.13 16.71
N HIS A 509 -22.15 18.09 16.83
CA HIS A 509 -21.76 16.84 17.49
C HIS A 509 -20.56 16.18 16.79
N SER A 510 -19.87 15.31 17.53
CA SER A 510 -18.76 14.52 16.94
C SER A 510 -19.31 13.68 15.77
N GLY A 511 -18.57 13.63 14.66
CA GLY A 511 -18.94 12.84 13.47
C GLY A 511 -19.94 13.51 12.53
N VAL A 512 -20.37 14.75 12.81
CA VAL A 512 -21.40 15.43 11.98
C VAL A 512 -20.87 15.98 10.64
N GLY A 513 -19.54 15.98 10.43
CA GLY A 513 -18.94 16.45 9.19
C GLY A 513 -18.06 17.71 9.28
N LYS A 514 -17.72 18.18 10.48
CA LYS A 514 -16.89 19.39 10.69
C LYS A 514 -15.53 19.27 9.98
N SER A 515 -14.78 18.23 10.29
CA SER A 515 -13.45 17.97 9.67
C SER A 515 -13.59 17.65 8.18
N THR A 516 -14.74 17.10 7.77
CA THR A 516 -15.03 16.84 6.35
C THR A 516 -15.12 18.14 5.56
N MET A 517 -15.77 19.18 6.10
CA MET A 517 -15.80 20.51 5.46
C MET A 517 -14.38 21.06 5.25
N ILE A 518 -13.53 20.93 6.26
CA ILE A 518 -12.11 21.36 6.19
C ILE A 518 -11.37 20.59 5.07
N ASN A 519 -11.54 19.26 5.04
CA ASN A 519 -10.90 18.41 4.04
C ASN A 519 -11.31 18.80 2.60
N LEU A 520 -12.53 19.24 2.41
CA LEU A 520 -13.03 19.72 1.11
C LEU A 520 -12.45 21.10 0.75
N ILE A 521 -12.30 22.02 1.72
CA ILE A 521 -11.67 23.34 1.49
C ILE A 521 -10.19 23.18 1.10
N LEU A 522 -9.49 22.22 1.73
CA LEU A 522 -8.11 21.87 1.40
C LEU A 522 -7.98 21.08 0.09
N ARG A 523 -9.12 20.74 -0.50
CA ARG A 523 -9.20 19.89 -1.70
C ARG A 523 -8.39 18.59 -1.51
N LEU A 524 -8.51 17.98 -0.31
CA LEU A 524 -8.01 16.62 -0.06
C LEU A 524 -8.95 15.58 -0.67
N TYR A 525 -10.20 15.98 -0.87
CA TYR A 525 -11.26 15.24 -1.56
C TYR A 525 -12.06 16.23 -2.40
N ASP A 526 -12.66 15.77 -3.49
CA ASP A 526 -13.63 16.54 -4.28
C ASP A 526 -15.05 16.19 -3.84
N CYS A 527 -15.96 17.18 -3.83
CA CYS A 527 -17.36 16.95 -3.48
C CYS A 527 -18.05 16.03 -4.51
N THR A 528 -19.00 15.22 -4.03
CA THR A 528 -19.74 14.25 -4.86
C THR A 528 -20.78 14.98 -5.73
N GLN A 529 -21.50 15.96 -5.16
CA GLN A 529 -22.46 16.81 -5.86
C GLN A 529 -22.30 18.24 -5.34
N GLY A 530 -22.76 19.21 -6.14
CA GLY A 530 -22.59 20.63 -5.82
C GLY A 530 -21.18 21.11 -6.17
N ARG A 531 -20.80 22.26 -5.64
CA ARG A 531 -19.47 22.86 -5.90
C ARG A 531 -19.05 23.75 -4.75
N ILE A 532 -17.74 23.92 -4.62
CA ILE A 532 -17.12 24.85 -3.67
C ILE A 532 -16.38 25.90 -4.50
N LEU A 533 -16.69 27.15 -4.23
CA LEU A 533 -16.09 28.28 -4.93
C LEU A 533 -15.12 29.03 -4.00
N ILE A 534 -13.96 29.38 -4.49
CA ILE A 534 -13.02 30.29 -3.83
C ILE A 534 -12.90 31.52 -4.72
N ASP A 535 -13.24 32.69 -4.19
CA ASP A 535 -13.30 33.96 -4.94
C ASP A 535 -14.14 33.85 -6.22
N GLY A 536 -15.23 33.06 -6.18
CA GLY A 536 -16.13 32.83 -7.29
C GLY A 536 -15.69 31.78 -8.30
N ILE A 537 -14.51 31.17 -8.11
CA ILE A 537 -13.95 30.14 -9.01
C ILE A 537 -14.11 28.76 -8.35
N ASP A 538 -14.62 27.78 -9.10
CA ASP A 538 -14.75 26.39 -8.60
C ASP A 538 -13.36 25.87 -8.22
N ILE A 539 -13.25 25.33 -7.02
CA ILE A 539 -12.02 24.78 -6.45
C ILE A 539 -11.40 23.69 -7.35
N LYS A 540 -12.21 22.97 -8.12
CA LYS A 540 -11.76 21.95 -9.08
C LYS A 540 -10.98 22.55 -10.26
N ASN A 541 -11.18 23.83 -10.55
CA ASN A 541 -10.51 24.57 -11.62
C ASN A 541 -9.25 25.31 -11.14
N LEU A 542 -8.95 25.27 -9.83
CA LEU A 542 -7.72 25.82 -9.26
C LEU A 542 -6.63 24.75 -9.20
N SER A 543 -5.37 25.16 -9.37
CA SER A 543 -4.27 24.21 -9.12
C SER A 543 -4.16 23.95 -7.61
N GLN A 544 -3.89 22.71 -7.24
CA GLN A 544 -3.72 22.32 -5.84
C GLN A 544 -2.56 23.07 -5.18
N ASP A 545 -1.49 23.30 -5.95
CA ASP A 545 -0.33 24.05 -5.45
C ASP A 545 -0.70 25.49 -5.13
N SER A 546 -1.39 26.20 -6.04
CA SER A 546 -1.84 27.58 -5.82
C SER A 546 -2.77 27.69 -4.61
N LEU A 547 -3.70 26.72 -4.48
CA LEU A 547 -4.62 26.68 -3.34
C LEU A 547 -3.87 26.44 -2.02
N ARG A 548 -3.08 25.36 -1.95
CA ARG A 548 -2.49 24.89 -0.68
C ARG A 548 -1.36 25.80 -0.17
N THR A 549 -0.65 26.47 -1.07
CA THR A 549 0.38 27.46 -0.66
C THR A 549 -0.22 28.72 -0.03
N GLN A 550 -1.53 28.95 -0.18
CA GLN A 550 -2.21 30.12 0.37
C GLN A 550 -3.18 29.78 1.51
N VAL A 551 -3.24 28.48 1.90
CA VAL A 551 -4.06 28.01 3.03
C VAL A 551 -3.13 27.51 4.14
N GLY A 552 -3.30 28.01 5.35
CA GLY A 552 -2.58 27.55 6.53
C GLY A 552 -3.45 26.68 7.43
N VAL A 553 -2.86 25.68 8.07
CA VAL A 553 -3.61 24.76 8.94
C VAL A 553 -2.89 24.60 10.28
N VAL A 554 -3.63 24.74 11.37
CA VAL A 554 -3.17 24.39 12.72
C VAL A 554 -4.09 23.25 13.22
N LEU A 555 -3.55 22.04 13.27
CA LEU A 555 -4.30 20.83 13.62
C LEU A 555 -4.28 20.59 15.14
N GLN A 556 -5.27 19.86 15.63
CA GLN A 556 -5.41 19.43 17.03
C GLN A 556 -4.17 18.65 17.49
N GLU A 557 -3.75 17.66 16.71
CA GLU A 557 -2.52 16.89 16.96
C GLU A 557 -1.39 17.48 16.11
N THR A 558 -0.49 18.21 16.76
CA THR A 558 0.66 18.82 16.09
C THR A 558 1.74 17.78 15.81
N PHE A 559 1.98 17.51 14.54
CA PHE A 559 3.07 16.64 14.10
C PHE A 559 4.37 17.45 13.95
N LEU A 560 5.44 16.95 14.56
CA LEU A 560 6.79 17.47 14.37
C LEU A 560 7.64 16.41 13.65
N PHE A 561 8.28 16.82 12.58
CA PHE A 561 9.25 16.00 11.86
C PHE A 561 10.51 15.82 12.69
N ASP A 562 11.16 14.66 12.55
CA ASP A 562 12.46 14.41 13.17
C ASP A 562 13.51 15.36 12.55
N GLY A 563 13.91 16.36 13.32
CA GLY A 563 14.80 17.44 12.87
C GLY A 563 14.87 18.51 13.96
N SER A 564 15.49 19.64 13.66
CA SER A 564 15.60 20.75 14.60
C SER A 564 14.27 21.52 14.73
N VAL A 565 14.14 22.32 15.78
CA VAL A 565 13.04 23.29 15.91
C VAL A 565 13.03 24.24 14.71
N TYR A 566 14.22 24.69 14.30
CA TYR A 566 14.43 25.51 13.11
C TYR A 566 13.82 24.89 11.86
N ASP A 567 14.16 23.63 11.58
CA ASP A 567 13.65 22.89 10.39
C ASP A 567 12.12 22.74 10.45
N ASN A 568 11.59 22.50 11.63
CA ASN A 568 10.15 22.32 11.83
C ASN A 568 9.35 23.60 11.56
N ILE A 569 9.87 24.78 11.96
CA ILE A 569 9.23 26.06 11.67
C ILE A 569 9.38 26.40 10.18
N ARG A 570 10.60 26.24 9.63
CA ARG A 570 10.95 26.52 8.24
C ARG A 570 10.16 25.66 7.24
N TYR A 571 9.62 24.52 7.68
CA TYR A 571 8.92 23.54 6.83
C TYR A 571 7.83 24.18 5.94
N ALA A 572 7.14 25.21 6.43
CA ALA A 572 6.05 25.88 5.71
C ALA A 572 6.56 26.88 4.63
N LYS A 573 7.84 27.32 4.72
CA LYS A 573 8.42 28.31 3.78
C LYS A 573 9.92 28.07 3.69
N GLU A 574 10.32 27.24 2.80
CA GLU A 574 11.72 26.80 2.62
C GLU A 574 12.75 27.93 2.44
N UNK A 575 12.41 28.97 2.00
CA UNK A 575 13.16 30.03 1.72
C UNK A 575 13.21 31.07 2.69
N SER A 576 12.88 30.76 3.79
CA SER A 576 12.85 31.78 4.86
C SER A 576 14.22 32.02 5.52
N THR A 577 14.45 33.26 5.91
CA THR A 577 15.67 33.61 6.64
C THR A 577 15.55 33.25 8.13
N PHE A 578 16.67 33.16 8.82
CA PHE A 578 16.71 32.88 10.28
C PHE A 578 15.95 33.97 11.06
N GLU A 579 16.04 35.22 10.61
CA GLU A 579 15.32 36.37 11.21
C GLU A 579 13.80 36.22 11.08
N GLU A 580 13.31 35.79 9.90
CA GLU A 580 11.89 35.53 9.68
C GLU A 580 11.38 34.41 10.62
N ILE A 581 12.18 33.36 10.80
CA ILE A 581 11.85 32.23 11.69
C ILE A 581 11.76 32.68 13.15
N ILE A 582 12.75 33.49 13.61
CA ILE A 582 12.72 34.07 14.98
C ILE A 582 11.50 34.98 15.13
N SER A 583 11.20 35.80 14.14
CA SER A 583 10.04 36.71 14.16
C SER A 583 8.73 35.92 14.29
N ALA A 584 8.58 34.87 13.47
CA ALA A 584 7.42 33.96 13.54
C ALA A 584 7.31 33.26 14.91
N ALA A 585 8.43 32.82 15.49
CA ALA A 585 8.49 32.17 16.81
C ALA A 585 8.10 33.17 17.92
N LYS A 586 8.50 34.42 17.83
CA LYS A 586 8.07 35.47 18.75
C LYS A 586 6.57 35.74 18.65
N UNK A 587 6.06 35.68 17.43
CA UNK A 587 4.75 35.88 17.22
C UNK A 587 3.92 34.82 17.69
N ALA A 588 4.46 33.70 17.76
CA ALA A 588 3.79 32.51 18.33
C ALA A 588 4.00 32.31 19.84
N ASN A 589 4.60 33.22 20.55
CA ASN A 589 5.00 33.04 21.96
C ASN A 589 5.87 31.78 22.17
N ALA A 590 6.65 31.40 21.14
CA ALA A 590 7.49 30.18 21.16
C ALA A 590 8.97 30.51 21.48
N HIS A 591 9.44 31.68 21.12
CA HIS A 591 10.87 32.09 21.23
C HIS A 591 11.44 31.84 22.61
N ASP A 592 10.72 32.28 23.67
CA ASP A 592 11.20 32.27 25.05
C ASP A 592 11.45 30.84 25.59
N PHE A 593 10.68 29.85 25.18
CA PHE A 593 10.99 28.48 25.56
C PHE A 593 12.06 27.86 24.64
N ILE A 594 12.05 28.20 23.34
CA ILE A 594 13.02 27.66 22.38
C ILE A 594 14.46 28.00 22.81
N VAL A 595 14.71 29.25 23.21
CA VAL A 595 16.07 29.68 23.62
C VAL A 595 16.52 29.00 24.91
N LYS A 596 15.60 28.42 25.70
CA LYS A 596 15.91 27.66 26.94
C LYS A 596 16.19 26.18 26.66
N LEU A 597 15.94 25.70 25.46
CA LEU A 597 16.26 24.33 25.06
C LEU A 597 17.78 24.15 24.96
N PRO A 598 18.31 22.94 25.12
CA PRO A 598 19.77 22.70 25.19
C PRO A 598 20.56 23.34 24.02
N ASP A 599 20.04 23.26 22.80
CA ASP A 599 20.69 23.82 21.61
C ASP A 599 19.82 24.91 20.93
N GLY A 600 18.88 25.51 21.68
CA GLY A 600 17.97 26.55 21.18
C GLY A 600 17.23 26.10 19.96
N TYR A 601 17.26 26.86 18.85
CA TYR A 601 16.62 26.56 17.58
C TYR A 601 17.19 25.29 16.90
N ASN A 602 18.41 24.89 17.25
CA ASN A 602 19.05 23.69 16.69
C ASN A 602 18.70 22.42 17.49
N THR A 603 17.97 22.55 18.60
CA THR A 603 17.54 21.39 19.41
C THR A 603 16.73 20.44 18.53
N ARG A 604 17.16 19.18 18.47
CA ARG A 604 16.47 18.13 17.70
C ARG A 604 15.20 17.72 18.45
N VAL A 605 14.08 17.72 17.73
CA VAL A 605 12.73 17.35 18.22
C VAL A 605 12.14 16.28 17.33
N GLY A 606 10.97 15.76 17.67
CA GLY A 606 10.35 14.63 16.97
C GLY A 606 10.39 13.37 17.83
N ASP A 607 10.17 12.20 17.26
CA ASP A 607 10.02 10.94 18.00
C ASP A 607 11.25 10.57 18.85
N LYS A 608 12.44 10.88 18.37
CA LYS A 608 13.71 10.52 19.03
C LYS A 608 14.49 11.73 19.57
N GLY A 609 13.89 12.91 19.48
CA GLY A 609 14.52 14.15 19.93
C GLY A 609 14.06 14.57 21.34
N TYR A 610 14.33 15.83 21.68
CA TYR A 610 13.91 16.43 22.95
C TYR A 610 12.38 16.40 23.06
N SER A 611 11.88 15.95 24.20
CA SER A 611 10.44 15.83 24.46
C SER A 611 9.83 17.20 24.80
N LEU A 612 9.02 17.71 23.91
CA LEU A 612 8.28 18.96 24.10
C LEU A 612 6.89 18.67 24.68
N SER A 613 6.40 19.57 25.53
CA SER A 613 5.02 19.55 26.02
C SER A 613 4.04 19.77 24.85
N GLY A 614 2.77 19.41 25.05
CA GLY A 614 1.71 19.64 24.04
C GLY A 614 1.61 21.10 23.63
N GLY A 615 1.68 22.02 24.60
CA GLY A 615 1.61 23.45 24.35
C GLY A 615 2.83 24.00 23.59
N GLU A 616 4.03 23.46 23.86
CA GLU A 616 5.25 23.84 23.13
C GLU A 616 5.16 23.39 21.67
N ARG A 617 4.74 22.13 21.42
CA ARG A 617 4.52 21.63 20.05
C ARG A 617 3.51 22.49 19.29
N GLN A 618 2.42 22.87 19.96
CA GLN A 618 1.37 23.68 19.34
C GLN A 618 1.88 25.08 18.99
N ARG A 619 2.70 25.72 19.85
CA ARG A 619 3.31 27.05 19.56
C ARG A 619 4.28 26.96 18.38
N ILE A 620 4.98 25.85 18.21
CA ILE A 620 5.80 25.61 17.00
C ILE A 620 4.90 25.52 15.76
N ALA A 621 3.74 24.83 15.83
CA ALA A 621 2.80 24.78 14.72
C ALA A 621 2.21 26.17 14.38
N ILE A 622 1.91 26.97 15.38
CA ILE A 622 1.45 28.34 15.19
C ILE A 622 2.56 29.19 14.54
N ALA A 623 3.83 29.04 14.98
CA ALA A 623 4.98 29.71 14.35
C ALA A 623 5.11 29.30 12.89
N ARG A 624 4.93 28.01 12.57
CA ARG A 624 4.90 27.48 11.20
C ARG A 624 3.80 28.17 10.36
N ALA A 625 2.59 28.31 10.91
CA ALA A 625 1.46 28.97 10.24
C ALA A 625 1.68 30.49 10.06
N ILE A 626 2.30 31.17 11.04
CA ILE A 626 2.66 32.59 10.96
C ILE A 626 3.69 32.83 9.85
N LEU A 627 4.72 31.98 9.78
CA LEU A 627 5.78 32.07 8.76
C LEU A 627 5.23 31.83 7.36
N HIS A 628 4.25 30.95 7.24
CA HIS A 628 3.56 30.62 5.99
C HIS A 628 2.75 31.81 5.44
N ASP A 629 2.17 32.62 6.33
CA ASP A 629 1.36 33.83 6.02
C ASP A 629 0.19 33.56 5.06
N PRO A 630 -0.70 32.62 5.39
CA PRO A 630 -1.80 32.23 4.50
C PRO A 630 -2.91 33.29 4.40
N LYS A 631 -3.67 33.25 3.31
CA LYS A 631 -4.91 34.06 3.12
C LYS A 631 -6.10 33.43 3.82
N ILE A 632 -6.18 32.10 3.82
CA ILE A 632 -7.21 31.32 4.50
C ILE A 632 -6.51 30.52 5.61
N LEU A 633 -7.05 30.59 6.82
CA LEU A 633 -6.54 29.89 7.99
C LEU A 633 -7.56 28.89 8.51
N ILE A 634 -7.10 27.67 8.75
CA ILE A 634 -7.91 26.59 9.32
C ILE A 634 -7.35 26.24 10.71
N LEU A 635 -8.23 26.27 11.71
CA LEU A 635 -7.90 25.95 13.11
C LEU A 635 -8.75 24.76 13.57
N ASP A 636 -8.13 23.65 13.92
CA ASP A 636 -8.81 22.46 14.43
C ASP A 636 -8.50 22.27 15.92
N GLU A 637 -9.42 22.71 16.79
CA GLU A 637 -9.41 22.52 18.25
C GLU A 637 -8.04 22.69 18.95
N ALA A 638 -7.43 23.85 18.79
CA ALA A 638 -6.04 24.08 19.11
C ALA A 638 -5.68 24.18 20.62
N THR A 639 -6.56 23.85 21.59
CA THR A 639 -6.27 24.12 23.02
C THR A 639 -6.76 23.05 24.02
N ALA A 640 -6.92 21.81 23.63
CA ALA A 640 -7.37 20.75 24.54
C ALA A 640 -6.29 20.33 25.56
N SER A 641 -6.64 20.25 26.85
CA SER A 641 -5.84 19.65 27.95
C SER A 641 -4.54 20.39 28.32
N LEU A 642 -4.56 21.72 28.26
CA LEU A 642 -3.37 22.54 28.63
C LEU A 642 -3.58 23.28 29.97
N ASP A 643 -2.50 23.63 30.62
CA ASP A 643 -2.52 24.51 31.81
C ASP A 643 -2.95 25.94 31.41
N THR A 644 -3.51 26.69 32.34
CA THR A 644 -4.09 28.01 32.12
C THR A 644 -3.11 29.02 31.51
N GLN A 645 -1.84 29.01 31.93
CA GLN A 645 -0.83 29.95 31.42
C GLN A 645 -0.46 29.62 29.95
N THR A 646 -0.22 28.35 29.69
CA THR A 646 0.09 27.87 28.32
C THR A 646 -1.10 28.14 27.36
N GLU A 647 -2.33 27.91 27.81
CA GLU A 647 -3.53 28.22 27.05
C GLU A 647 -3.60 29.70 26.68
N ARG A 648 -3.34 30.60 27.67
CA ARG A 648 -3.32 32.05 27.45
C ARG A 648 -2.30 32.44 26.35
N ASN A 649 -1.09 31.91 26.45
CA ASN A 649 0.00 32.17 25.49
C ASN A 649 -0.42 31.74 24.07
N ILE A 650 -1.10 30.59 23.95
CA ILE A 650 -1.60 30.06 22.67
C ILE A 650 -2.73 30.95 22.14
N GLN A 651 -3.69 31.36 22.98
CA GLN A 651 -4.79 32.23 22.57
C GLN A 651 -4.31 33.59 22.07
N GLU A 652 -3.30 34.17 22.72
CA GLU A 652 -2.65 35.41 22.27
C GLU A 652 -1.97 35.22 20.90
N ALA A 653 -1.26 34.12 20.70
CA ALA A 653 -0.59 33.79 19.43
C ALA A 653 -1.64 33.60 18.32
N LEU A 654 -2.73 32.87 18.61
CA LEU A 654 -3.82 32.64 17.66
C LEU A 654 -4.51 33.96 17.28
N SER A 655 -4.76 34.88 18.25
CA SER A 655 -5.36 36.19 18.00
C SER A 655 -4.54 37.03 17.02
N ARG A 656 -3.20 36.94 17.11
CA ARG A 656 -2.29 37.59 16.15
C ARG A 656 -2.36 36.92 14.78
N LEU A 657 -2.42 35.59 14.75
CA LEU A 657 -2.47 34.79 13.51
C LEU A 657 -3.78 35.01 12.75
N ILE A 658 -4.91 35.12 13.42
CA ILE A 658 -6.26 35.29 12.85
C ILE A 658 -6.40 36.65 12.14
N LYS A 659 -5.74 37.70 12.66
CA LYS A 659 -5.93 39.07 12.23
C LYS A 659 -5.66 39.29 10.73
N GLY A 660 -6.69 39.74 10.02
CA GLY A 660 -6.59 40.05 8.58
C GLY A 660 -6.70 38.85 7.64
N ARG A 661 -7.09 37.67 8.17
CA ARG A 661 -7.23 36.43 7.38
C ARG A 661 -8.64 35.87 7.47
N THR A 662 -9.10 35.22 6.42
CA THR A 662 -10.35 34.43 6.48
C THR A 662 -10.05 33.20 7.33
N THR A 663 -10.73 33.05 8.48
CA THR A 663 -10.41 32.00 9.44
C THR A 663 -11.61 31.07 9.66
N ILE A 664 -11.36 29.77 9.57
CA ILE A 664 -12.34 28.71 9.81
C ILE A 664 -11.84 27.89 11.02
N ALA A 665 -12.60 27.94 12.12
CA ALA A 665 -12.23 27.24 13.36
C ALA A 665 -13.25 26.15 13.67
N ILE A 666 -12.79 24.92 13.88
CA ILE A 666 -13.61 23.87 14.52
C ILE A 666 -13.61 24.22 16.02
N ALA A 667 -14.77 24.58 16.53
CA ALA A 667 -14.88 25.11 17.88
C ALA A 667 -15.51 24.09 18.83
N HIS A 668 -14.73 23.72 19.85
CA HIS A 668 -15.19 22.89 20.97
C HIS A 668 -15.24 23.68 22.28
N ARG A 669 -14.76 24.93 22.26
CA ARG A 669 -14.76 25.81 23.46
C ARG A 669 -15.61 27.06 23.24
N LEU A 670 -16.34 27.45 24.28
CA LEU A 670 -17.21 28.64 24.31
C LEU A 670 -16.46 29.93 23.96
N SER A 671 -15.20 30.06 24.40
CA SER A 671 -14.37 31.24 24.12
C SER A 671 -14.09 31.42 22.61
N THR A 672 -13.89 30.34 21.90
CA THR A 672 -13.71 30.38 20.44
C THR A 672 -15.02 30.71 19.73
N LEU A 673 -16.13 30.16 20.23
CA LEU A 673 -17.47 30.37 19.67
C LEU A 673 -17.92 31.84 19.81
N SER A 674 -17.64 32.47 20.96
CA SER A 674 -18.06 33.85 21.24
C SER A 674 -17.30 34.89 20.42
N ASN A 675 -16.08 34.58 19.99
CA ASN A 675 -15.22 35.48 19.22
C ASN A 675 -15.40 35.37 17.70
N ALA A 676 -16.14 34.37 17.22
CA ALA A 676 -16.43 34.19 15.80
C ALA A 676 -17.44 35.20 15.30
N ASP A 677 -17.21 35.76 14.11
CA ASP A 677 -18.18 36.68 13.46
C ASP A 677 -19.50 35.96 13.17
N LYS A 678 -19.40 34.70 12.75
CA LYS A 678 -20.55 33.82 12.52
C LYS A 678 -20.23 32.38 12.89
N LEU A 679 -21.25 31.64 13.18
CA LEU A 679 -21.18 30.20 13.45
C LEU A 679 -21.96 29.44 12.37
N ILE A 680 -21.36 28.33 11.90
CA ILE A 680 -22.00 27.34 11.05
C ILE A 680 -22.33 26.14 11.95
N VAL A 681 -23.60 25.90 12.18
CA VAL A 681 -24.07 24.80 13.05
C VAL A 681 -24.49 23.63 12.18
N LEU A 682 -23.79 22.52 12.31
CA LEU A 682 -24.08 21.29 11.58
C LEU A 682 -24.88 20.31 12.46
N ASP A 683 -25.96 19.76 11.90
CA ASP A 683 -26.68 18.66 12.52
C ASP A 683 -27.03 17.62 11.45
N LYS A 684 -26.74 16.35 11.73
CA LYS A 684 -27.01 15.20 10.84
C LYS A 684 -26.49 15.39 9.39
N GLY A 685 -25.37 16.12 9.25
CA GLY A 685 -24.74 16.37 7.96
C GLY A 685 -25.35 17.56 7.18
N ARG A 686 -26.28 18.30 7.78
CA ARG A 686 -26.91 19.46 7.16
C ARG A 686 -26.58 20.76 7.91
N LEU A 687 -26.68 21.88 7.22
CA LEU A 687 -26.60 23.19 7.84
C LEU A 687 -27.91 23.42 8.61
N ALA A 688 -27.86 23.40 9.94
CA ALA A 688 -29.01 23.60 10.79
C ALA A 688 -29.26 25.08 11.05
N GLU A 689 -28.19 25.83 11.42
CA GLU A 689 -28.26 27.26 11.75
C GLU A 689 -27.00 27.95 11.29
N MET A 690 -27.07 29.25 10.97
CA MET A 690 -25.94 30.09 10.67
C MET A 690 -26.19 31.52 11.16
N GLY A 691 -25.24 32.08 11.93
CA GLY A 691 -25.39 33.45 12.45
C GLY A 691 -24.42 33.75 13.59
N PRO A 692 -24.44 34.97 14.14
CA PRO A 692 -23.64 35.34 15.30
C PRO A 692 -24.06 34.59 16.57
N HIS A 693 -23.14 34.43 17.50
CA HIS A 693 -23.34 33.75 18.80
C HIS A 693 -24.61 34.19 19.52
N GLU A 694 -24.82 35.54 19.66
CA GLU A 694 -25.95 36.11 20.39
C GLU A 694 -27.31 35.77 19.76
N GLU A 695 -27.37 35.81 18.41
CA GLU A 695 -28.56 35.48 17.65
C GLU A 695 -28.94 34.00 17.84
N LEU A 696 -27.98 33.11 17.66
CA LEU A 696 -28.22 31.67 17.78
C LEU A 696 -28.57 31.26 19.22
N MET A 697 -28.06 31.96 20.21
CA MET A 697 -28.43 31.73 21.62
C MET A 697 -29.88 32.15 21.88
N ARG A 698 -30.37 33.21 21.21
CA ARG A 698 -31.77 33.67 21.35
C ARG A 698 -32.77 32.73 20.66
N ASN A 699 -32.37 32.13 19.56
CA ASN A 699 -33.22 31.22 18.76
C ASN A 699 -33.63 29.96 19.56
N GLY A 700 -32.77 29.50 20.49
CA GLY A 700 -33.07 28.36 21.37
C GLY A 700 -33.05 27.00 20.70
N ASP A 701 -32.47 26.90 19.51
CA ASP A 701 -32.46 25.68 18.67
C ASP A 701 -31.26 24.77 18.97
N VAL A 702 -30.67 24.18 17.94
CA VAL A 702 -29.57 23.20 18.02
C VAL A 702 -28.36 23.80 18.73
N TYR A 703 -27.96 25.02 18.35
CA TYR A 703 -26.79 25.69 18.93
C TYR A 703 -26.95 25.91 20.43
N TYR A 704 -28.11 26.44 20.86
CA TYR A 704 -28.42 26.69 22.27
C TYR A 704 -28.28 25.40 23.10
N LYS A 705 -28.84 24.29 22.59
CA LYS A 705 -28.80 22.98 23.26
C LYS A 705 -27.34 22.49 23.42
N LEU A 706 -26.52 22.67 22.39
CA LEU A 706 -25.07 22.30 22.42
C LEU A 706 -24.32 23.12 23.48
N VAL A 707 -24.54 24.44 23.52
CA VAL A 707 -23.89 25.35 24.49
C VAL A 707 -24.32 25.00 25.91
N MET A 708 -25.61 24.76 26.15
CA MET A 708 -26.15 24.45 27.47
C MET A 708 -25.59 23.09 27.99
N ALA A 709 -25.54 22.10 27.13
CA ALA A 709 -24.90 20.79 27.46
C ALA A 709 -23.43 20.97 27.86
N GLN A 710 -22.68 21.80 27.13
CA GLN A 710 -21.27 22.08 27.43
C GLN A 710 -21.10 22.82 28.76
N ARG A 711 -21.93 23.82 29.03
CA ARG A 711 -21.92 24.57 30.30
C ARG A 711 -22.22 23.65 31.49
N GLN A 712 -23.17 22.73 31.37
CA GLN A 712 -23.51 21.76 32.41
C GLN A 712 -22.31 20.85 32.70
N THR A 713 -21.62 20.35 31.66
CA THR A 713 -20.43 19.52 31.80
C THR A 713 -19.29 20.26 32.51
N THR A 714 -19.10 21.55 32.19
CA THR A 714 -18.06 22.39 32.83
C THR A 714 -18.37 22.59 34.32
N LYS A 715 -19.61 22.91 34.68
CA LYS A 715 -20.04 23.06 36.06
C LYS A 715 -19.88 21.76 36.86
N MET A 716 -20.19 20.60 36.26
CA MET A 716 -19.98 19.30 36.91
C MET A 716 -18.50 19.02 37.18
N LYS A 717 -17.61 19.38 36.26
CA LYS A 717 -16.15 19.24 36.42
C LYS A 717 -15.63 20.17 37.51
N GLU A 718 -16.12 21.42 37.59
CA GLU A 718 -15.74 22.39 38.65
C GLU A 718 -16.23 21.94 40.02
N ALA A 719 -17.41 21.32 40.10
CA ALA A 719 -17.98 20.79 41.35
C ALA A 719 -17.27 19.50 41.82
N ALA A 720 -16.61 18.76 40.91
CA ALA A 720 -15.90 17.52 41.20
C ALA A 720 -14.43 17.75 41.60
N ASN A 721 -13.88 18.94 41.31
CA ASN A 721 -12.53 19.38 41.72
C ASN A 721 -12.60 20.24 43.02
#